data_d88fb779f4165d307d576eb3a9235e6d
#
_entry.id   d88fb779f4165d307d576eb3a9235e6d
#
_cell.length_a   1.000
_cell.length_b   1.000
_cell.length_c   1.000
_cell.angle_alpha   90.00
_cell.angle_beta   90.00
_cell.angle_gamma   90.00
#
_symmetry.space_group_name_H-M   'P 1'
#
loop_
_entity.id
_entity.type
_entity.pdbx_description
1 polymer ?
#
loop_
_entity_poly.entity_id
_entity_poly.type
_entity_poly.pdbx_seq_one_letter_code
_entity_poly.pdbx_strand_id
1 'polypeptide(L)'
;MFDSHRSGRVLRPSRLCIALLAAGLASTTPPALAQSARSDHAAALRFEIPAQPLDEALRSYMRQSGVQVVYPASLAHGATSHAVSGSLSANQALQHLLQGSGVAVRRVSADAVTLEAATPVRADSGVIVTGTLSVAGDRVDSGANNDEARLLDSYRSVGSTTTLDRAHLERFRGTSNGDIVKGVAGVTAGDPRVGNGFDVNIRGIQGQGRVPVIIDGGQSSMDTYRGYAGQSQRTYLDPDLISSLTITKGPSLQANASGGIGGMVEMETLKIGDVLREGRDFGVRVRSGVANGSANNLPSYSATPRTDRSATGSQFFNVVGAGHWDRFDLVAAYAYRDNGNYFSGKHGYDDFPQTRRTLAPLNPPRTEVFNTSSRSKSALLKGTWRIDDTQSLEAGYRRYEGTAGEIMASQIIRVDRDRIPQWDPGHVDMDSYTLRYRFDPDSELIDLRVNAAYTDTDSVMYNSLTGITPWYFDRRTEWYDAPSFSGDPGYKDAYRNPLRQKHFNLDASNTSTFGTRAGAFTLDYGLSYSDEDIAPGGSGPIKHDDLVNNRFLRNAERKEYSAVASLKWQPDEHWELLAGGRWNRVDVHDRNRLATPDAYEVQGQYRYTELLNGNPALPSWRAKRIALLNWYPDANGNFTQESLLASPYKKGTVGDIGGWNFYDAGKPRDLEVPVSWSWSPPIRRRDTAFSPTASVAYRFSEDTLVYVKYAEGSKLPSLFETTLGLFTAAKPVGELKPELARSWEIGASTLRYDLFTAGDRLALKLAYFDTRIDDLITRDYRTLSAGLIRNVDQFKVAGMEFQSSYDSGKVFADLSAHYYFKAKTCAPDIAAERRAYGAQRRNDELANTPNCVDGGFEGSYTNTQNPPRYTVNLILGSRLFDERLTFGTRMVHNAGPISRLDKDWNVGLSAIQQLYRPNTLVDLFASWSFNDQLSVEAGVDNLTDRYYLDPLALGVMPAPGRTARLALTWKY
;
A
#
# COMPACT_ATOMS: atom_id res chain seq x y z
N MET A 1 11.95 -34.52 -24.59
CA MET A 1 11.80 -33.98 -25.93
C MET A 1 10.88 -32.81 -25.84
N PHE A 2 11.45 -31.67 -26.04
CA PHE A 2 10.76 -30.36 -25.88
C PHE A 2 9.92 -30.10 -27.14
N ASP A 3 8.70 -29.63 -26.97
CA ASP A 3 8.04 -28.90 -28.02
C ASP A 3 7.38 -27.64 -27.46
N SER A 4 7.92 -26.52 -27.93
CA SER A 4 7.57 -25.17 -27.58
C SER A 4 6.59 -24.61 -28.62
N HIS A 5 5.36 -24.37 -28.25
CA HIS A 5 4.49 -23.50 -29.03
C HIS A 5 4.34 -22.13 -28.34
N ARG A 6 5.21 -21.19 -28.72
CA ARG A 6 4.99 -19.75 -28.54
C ARG A 6 4.14 -19.24 -29.71
N SER A 7 2.87 -18.98 -29.45
CA SER A 7 2.09 -18.12 -30.33
C SER A 7 2.31 -16.66 -29.92
N GLY A 8 3.12 -15.95 -30.68
CA GLY A 8 3.30 -14.50 -30.56
C GLY A 8 1.98 -13.77 -30.84
N ARG A 9 1.36 -13.20 -29.83
CA ARG A 9 0.32 -12.18 -30.04
C ARG A 9 1.00 -10.82 -30.18
N VAL A 10 0.98 -10.32 -31.42
CA VAL A 10 1.28 -8.92 -31.73
C VAL A 10 0.18 -8.08 -31.06
N LEU A 11 0.55 -7.30 -30.06
CA LEU A 11 -0.33 -6.30 -29.44
C LEU A 11 -0.70 -5.23 -30.46
N ARG A 12 -1.94 -5.22 -30.89
CA ARG A 12 -2.53 -4.07 -31.56
C ARG A 12 -2.97 -3.08 -30.48
N PRO A 13 -2.44 -1.84 -30.45
CA PRO A 13 -2.91 -0.83 -29.50
C PRO A 13 -4.40 -0.58 -29.77
N SER A 14 -5.19 -0.49 -28.68
CA SER A 14 -6.60 -0.21 -28.79
C SER A 14 -6.80 1.17 -29.43
N ARG A 15 -7.82 1.30 -30.30
CA ARG A 15 -8.12 2.55 -31.00
C ARG A 15 -8.37 3.76 -30.09
N LEU A 16 -8.55 3.53 -28.82
CA LEU A 16 -8.76 4.56 -27.80
C LEU A 16 -7.46 5.32 -27.45
N CYS A 17 -6.32 4.63 -27.41
CA CYS A 17 -5.03 5.30 -27.13
C CYS A 17 -4.58 6.21 -28.27
N ILE A 18 -4.93 5.86 -29.51
CA ILE A 18 -4.61 6.68 -30.70
C ILE A 18 -5.51 7.93 -30.77
N ALA A 19 -6.76 7.85 -30.30
CA ALA A 19 -7.67 9.00 -30.27
C ALA A 19 -7.26 10.06 -29.25
N LEU A 20 -6.69 9.69 -28.11
CA LEU A 20 -6.21 10.63 -27.10
C LEU A 20 -4.91 11.34 -27.52
N LEU A 21 -4.04 10.66 -28.28
CA LEU A 21 -2.84 11.29 -28.84
C LEU A 21 -3.16 12.25 -30.01
N ALA A 22 -4.24 11.98 -30.76
CA ALA A 22 -4.66 12.83 -31.87
C ALA A 22 -5.48 14.05 -31.42
N ALA A 23 -6.16 13.98 -30.26
CA ALA A 23 -6.94 15.09 -29.71
C ALA A 23 -6.06 16.19 -29.07
N GLY A 24 -4.82 15.87 -28.70
CA GLY A 24 -3.86 16.84 -28.15
C GLY A 24 -3.17 17.74 -29.18
N LEU A 25 -3.30 17.44 -30.47
CA LEU A 25 -2.63 18.16 -31.58
C LEU A 25 -3.54 19.09 -32.39
N ALA A 26 -4.84 19.18 -32.06
CA ALA A 26 -5.81 19.98 -32.79
C ALA A 26 -6.49 21.01 -31.88
N SER A 27 -5.74 21.83 -31.13
CA SER A 27 -6.28 22.99 -30.45
C SER A 27 -6.00 24.27 -31.25
N THR A 28 -7.08 24.77 -31.76
CA THR A 28 -7.23 26.04 -32.46
C THR A 28 -6.69 27.22 -31.67
N THR A 29 -5.95 28.09 -32.36
CA THR A 29 -5.58 29.44 -31.92
C THR A 29 -6.80 30.26 -31.52
N PRO A 30 -6.88 30.85 -30.32
CA PRO A 30 -7.86 31.88 -30.04
C PRO A 30 -7.45 33.22 -30.65
N PRO A 31 -8.41 34.08 -31.04
CA PRO A 31 -8.11 35.39 -31.60
C PRO A 31 -7.55 36.34 -30.55
N ALA A 32 -6.55 37.06 -30.93
CA ALA A 32 -5.89 38.10 -30.15
C ALA A 32 -6.88 39.16 -29.64
N LEU A 33 -6.99 39.27 -28.32
CA LEU A 33 -7.37 40.53 -27.66
C LEU A 33 -6.09 41.09 -27.06
N ALA A 34 -5.61 42.13 -27.74
CA ALA A 34 -4.50 42.91 -27.29
C ALA A 34 -4.87 43.68 -26.00
N GLN A 35 -4.28 43.25 -24.87
CA GLN A 35 -4.03 44.16 -23.76
C GLN A 35 -2.60 43.93 -23.28
N SER A 36 -1.85 45.02 -23.30
CA SER A 36 -0.46 45.10 -22.99
C SER A 36 -0.14 44.61 -21.57
N ALA A 37 0.27 43.34 -21.45
CA ALA A 37 1.11 42.91 -20.34
C ALA A 37 2.56 43.28 -20.70
N ARG A 38 3.18 44.06 -19.89
CA ARG A 38 4.64 44.29 -19.95
C ARG A 38 5.29 42.91 -19.74
N SER A 39 5.80 42.34 -20.82
CA SER A 39 6.81 41.31 -20.76
C SER A 39 8.04 41.90 -20.11
N ASP A 40 8.33 41.53 -18.87
CA ASP A 40 9.67 41.59 -18.35
C ASP A 40 10.55 40.61 -19.13
N HIS A 41 10.95 41.00 -20.33
CA HIS A 41 12.20 40.56 -20.85
C HIS A 41 13.21 41.12 -19.86
N ALA A 42 13.84 40.30 -19.03
CA ALA A 42 14.97 40.64 -18.24
C ALA A 42 16.00 41.25 -19.21
N ALA A 43 16.10 42.59 -19.24
CA ALA A 43 16.94 43.28 -20.14
C ALA A 43 18.37 42.76 -19.94
N ALA A 44 18.96 42.22 -21.00
CA ALA A 44 20.34 41.77 -20.95
C ALA A 44 21.24 42.99 -20.62
N LEU A 45 21.81 42.96 -19.43
CA LEU A 45 22.69 43.99 -18.94
C LEU A 45 24.13 43.61 -19.30
N ARG A 46 24.95 44.61 -19.58
CA ARG A 46 26.38 44.37 -19.85
C ARG A 46 27.12 44.29 -18.54
N PHE A 47 27.65 43.12 -18.21
CA PHE A 47 28.47 42.92 -17.03
C PHE A 47 29.95 42.92 -17.41
N GLU A 48 30.77 43.47 -16.50
CA GLU A 48 32.21 43.41 -16.57
C GLU A 48 32.77 43.39 -15.13
N ILE A 49 32.86 42.16 -14.59
CA ILE A 49 33.28 41.91 -13.22
C ILE A 49 34.43 40.90 -13.28
N PRO A 50 35.66 41.28 -12.99
CA PRO A 50 36.80 40.37 -12.95
C PRO A 50 36.71 39.42 -11.77
N ALA A 51 37.44 38.29 -11.84
CA ALA A 51 37.57 37.38 -10.69
C ALA A 51 38.28 38.14 -9.56
N GLN A 52 37.64 38.25 -8.40
CA GLN A 52 38.06 39.02 -7.25
C GLN A 52 37.42 38.47 -5.96
N PRO A 53 37.79 38.95 -4.75
CA PRO A 53 37.12 38.56 -3.53
C PRO A 53 35.62 38.69 -3.67
N LEU A 54 34.86 37.65 -3.21
CA LEU A 54 33.42 37.51 -3.45
C LEU A 54 32.61 38.73 -2.98
N ASP A 55 33.00 39.34 -1.86
CA ASP A 55 32.36 40.55 -1.33
C ASP A 55 32.48 41.74 -2.31
N GLU A 56 33.64 41.95 -2.93
CA GLU A 56 33.86 43.02 -3.92
C GLU A 56 33.10 42.74 -5.23
N ALA A 57 33.05 41.45 -5.63
CA ALA A 57 32.35 41.04 -6.82
C ALA A 57 30.84 41.22 -6.66
N LEU A 58 30.28 40.88 -5.52
CA LEU A 58 28.86 41.07 -5.21
C LEU A 58 28.46 42.54 -5.15
N ARG A 59 29.34 43.43 -4.59
CA ARG A 59 29.13 44.90 -4.65
C ARG A 59 29.16 45.41 -6.09
N SER A 60 30.03 44.89 -6.92
CA SER A 60 30.10 45.24 -8.33
C SER A 60 28.88 44.76 -9.11
N TYR A 61 28.40 43.55 -8.82
CA TYR A 61 27.18 43.01 -9.36
C TYR A 61 25.94 43.85 -8.98
N MET A 62 25.77 44.19 -7.70
CA MET A 62 24.68 45.05 -7.25
C MET A 62 24.65 46.43 -7.95
N ARG A 63 25.82 47.02 -8.18
CA ARG A 63 25.93 48.31 -8.92
C ARG A 63 25.56 48.17 -10.40
N GLN A 64 25.90 47.05 -11.04
CA GLN A 64 25.65 46.86 -12.48
C GLN A 64 24.25 46.29 -12.78
N SER A 65 23.68 45.49 -11.88
CA SER A 65 22.38 44.84 -12.06
C SER A 65 21.20 45.60 -11.44
N GLY A 66 21.47 46.45 -10.41
CA GLY A 66 20.41 47.05 -9.59
C GLY A 66 19.76 46.11 -8.60
N VAL A 67 20.10 44.81 -8.60
CA VAL A 67 19.57 43.79 -7.70
C VAL A 67 20.29 43.87 -6.35
N GLN A 68 19.55 43.93 -5.26
CA GLN A 68 20.13 43.92 -3.91
C GLN A 68 20.48 42.49 -3.52
N VAL A 69 21.69 42.28 -3.02
CA VAL A 69 22.16 40.98 -2.52
C VAL A 69 22.39 41.07 -1.03
N VAL A 70 21.64 40.32 -0.25
CA VAL A 70 21.78 40.23 1.21
C VAL A 70 22.55 38.97 1.55
N TYR A 71 23.62 39.04 2.30
CA TYR A 71 24.44 37.89 2.70
C TYR A 71 25.15 38.13 4.03
N PRO A 72 25.35 37.08 4.84
CA PRO A 72 26.19 37.12 6.03
C PRO A 72 27.67 37.41 5.63
N ALA A 73 28.34 38.28 6.34
CA ALA A 73 29.76 38.63 6.03
C ALA A 73 30.67 37.37 6.06
N SER A 74 30.35 36.38 6.87
CA SER A 74 31.09 35.11 6.95
C SER A 74 31.04 34.30 5.65
N LEU A 75 30.02 34.47 4.82
CA LEU A 75 29.81 33.72 3.57
C LEU A 75 30.70 34.23 2.43
N ALA A 76 31.05 35.51 2.43
CA ALA A 76 31.92 36.12 1.43
C ALA A 76 33.38 36.11 1.86
N HIS A 77 33.69 35.83 3.13
CA HIS A 77 35.04 35.91 3.68
C HIS A 77 35.89 34.71 3.21
N GLY A 78 36.94 35.00 2.44
CA GLY A 78 37.86 34.00 1.91
C GLY A 78 37.43 33.32 0.60
N ALA A 79 36.22 33.59 0.08
CA ALA A 79 35.77 33.13 -1.20
C ALA A 79 36.18 34.07 -2.36
N THR A 80 36.48 33.49 -3.53
CA THR A 80 36.81 34.20 -4.75
C THR A 80 35.72 33.94 -5.80
N SER A 81 35.26 35.01 -6.47
CA SER A 81 34.27 34.92 -7.53
C SER A 81 34.87 34.50 -8.86
N HIS A 82 34.03 33.92 -9.73
CA HIS A 82 34.38 33.79 -11.15
C HIS A 82 34.22 35.14 -11.87
N ALA A 83 34.98 35.31 -12.94
CA ALA A 83 34.85 36.52 -13.78
C ALA A 83 33.56 36.44 -14.60
N VAL A 84 32.84 37.56 -14.68
CA VAL A 84 31.62 37.69 -15.47
C VAL A 84 31.76 38.83 -16.45
N SER A 85 31.71 38.52 -17.77
CA SER A 85 31.79 39.52 -18.82
C SER A 85 30.82 39.20 -19.94
N GLY A 86 30.13 40.21 -20.48
CA GLY A 86 29.21 40.08 -21.60
C GLY A 86 27.80 40.60 -21.30
N SER A 87 26.89 40.36 -22.25
CA SER A 87 25.47 40.70 -22.11
C SER A 87 24.71 39.52 -21.55
N LEU A 88 24.31 39.59 -20.28
CA LEU A 88 23.67 38.54 -19.52
C LEU A 88 22.46 39.10 -18.78
N SER A 89 21.50 38.25 -18.45
CA SER A 89 20.49 38.62 -17.48
C SER A 89 21.10 38.72 -16.07
N ALA A 90 20.52 39.49 -15.17
CA ALA A 90 21.01 39.64 -13.81
C ALA A 90 21.17 38.29 -13.10
N ASN A 91 20.22 37.34 -13.30
CA ASN A 91 20.30 36.00 -12.75
C ASN A 91 21.49 35.20 -13.30
N GLN A 92 21.69 35.21 -14.61
CA GLN A 92 22.81 34.49 -15.24
C GLN A 92 24.15 35.04 -14.77
N ALA A 93 24.27 36.37 -14.66
CA ALA A 93 25.47 37.00 -14.16
C ALA A 93 25.78 36.61 -12.71
N LEU A 94 24.76 36.56 -11.84
CA LEU A 94 24.92 36.15 -10.45
C LEU A 94 25.31 34.68 -10.32
N GLN A 95 24.68 33.80 -11.10
CA GLN A 95 25.00 32.35 -11.11
C GLN A 95 26.45 32.11 -11.56
N HIS A 96 26.89 32.78 -12.63
CA HIS A 96 28.28 32.69 -13.08
C HIS A 96 29.27 33.22 -12.04
N LEU A 97 28.94 34.30 -11.36
CA LEU A 97 29.76 34.91 -10.32
C LEU A 97 29.96 34.00 -9.11
N LEU A 98 28.93 33.24 -8.74
CA LEU A 98 28.91 32.34 -7.59
C LEU A 98 29.33 30.90 -7.92
N GLN A 99 29.62 30.58 -9.17
CA GLN A 99 30.02 29.23 -9.59
C GLN A 99 31.24 28.76 -8.80
N GLY A 100 31.16 27.58 -8.17
CA GLY A 100 32.24 27.02 -7.37
C GLY A 100 32.46 27.65 -5.99
N SER A 101 31.68 28.67 -5.60
CA SER A 101 31.83 29.35 -4.30
C SER A 101 31.19 28.63 -3.12
N GLY A 102 30.41 27.57 -3.37
CA GLY A 102 29.62 26.89 -2.32
C GLY A 102 28.49 27.76 -1.75
N VAL A 103 28.00 28.73 -2.52
CA VAL A 103 26.91 29.64 -2.11
C VAL A 103 25.69 29.45 -2.97
N ALA A 104 24.52 29.29 -2.32
CA ALA A 104 23.21 29.19 -2.96
C ALA A 104 22.53 30.58 -2.98
N VAL A 105 21.72 30.83 -4.02
CA VAL A 105 20.95 32.06 -4.19
C VAL A 105 19.49 31.79 -3.87
N ARG A 106 18.91 32.52 -2.92
CA ARG A 106 17.48 32.55 -2.63
C ARG A 106 16.86 33.89 -3.01
N ARG A 107 15.90 33.88 -3.91
CA ARG A 107 15.22 35.12 -4.34
C ARG A 107 14.18 35.53 -3.27
N VAL A 108 14.25 36.77 -2.83
CA VAL A 108 13.31 37.32 -1.81
C VAL A 108 12.26 38.20 -2.46
N SER A 109 12.63 38.92 -3.55
CA SER A 109 11.70 39.72 -4.35
C SER A 109 12.26 39.91 -5.77
N ALA A 110 11.51 40.62 -6.64
CA ALA A 110 11.97 40.90 -8.00
C ALA A 110 13.37 41.59 -8.04
N ASP A 111 13.67 42.39 -7.04
CA ASP A 111 14.88 43.22 -6.99
C ASP A 111 15.83 42.87 -5.83
N ALA A 112 15.61 41.76 -5.11
CA ALA A 112 16.43 41.34 -3.98
C ALA A 112 16.64 39.84 -3.91
N VAL A 113 17.87 39.42 -3.63
CA VAL A 113 18.27 38.02 -3.41
C VAL A 113 19.03 37.88 -2.11
N THR A 114 18.89 36.75 -1.42
CA THR A 114 19.70 36.38 -0.27
C THR A 114 20.65 35.26 -0.66
N LEU A 115 21.90 35.35 -0.22
CA LEU A 115 22.87 34.28 -0.37
C LEU A 115 22.98 33.49 0.92
N GLU A 116 22.95 32.17 0.77
CA GLU A 116 23.07 31.20 1.87
C GLU A 116 24.23 30.23 1.56
N ALA A 117 24.88 29.66 2.58
CA ALA A 117 25.86 28.62 2.33
C ALA A 117 25.20 27.45 1.63
N ALA A 118 25.69 27.01 0.48
CA ALA A 118 25.26 25.77 -0.12
C ALA A 118 25.68 24.65 0.83
N THR A 119 24.74 24.09 1.57
CA THR A 119 25.00 22.97 2.45
C THR A 119 25.40 21.77 1.57
N PRO A 120 26.54 21.14 1.81
CA PRO A 120 26.91 19.98 1.02
C PRO A 120 25.84 18.90 1.24
N VAL A 121 25.18 18.50 0.18
CA VAL A 121 24.12 17.48 0.20
C VAL A 121 24.76 16.16 0.55
N ARG A 122 24.45 15.65 1.72
CA ARG A 122 24.86 14.33 2.18
C ARG A 122 23.79 13.30 1.86
N ALA A 123 24.08 12.41 0.95
CA ALA A 123 23.16 11.45 0.34
C ALA A 123 22.92 10.17 1.16
N ASP A 124 23.09 10.13 2.50
CA ASP A 124 23.13 8.81 3.17
C ASP A 124 22.50 8.71 4.57
N SER A 125 21.60 9.60 4.95
CA SER A 125 20.86 9.42 6.19
C SER A 125 19.51 8.73 5.91
N GLY A 126 19.37 7.44 6.21
CA GLY A 126 18.08 6.73 6.16
C GLY A 126 17.11 7.26 7.22
N VAL A 127 16.63 8.48 7.04
CA VAL A 127 15.81 9.22 8.00
C VAL A 127 14.32 9.00 7.73
N ILE A 128 13.55 8.74 8.79
CA ILE A 128 12.08 8.70 8.77
C ILE A 128 11.56 10.08 9.13
N VAL A 129 10.75 10.69 8.28
CA VAL A 129 10.34 12.09 8.42
C VAL A 129 8.85 12.31 8.21
N THR A 130 8.27 13.27 8.90
CA THR A 130 6.82 13.54 8.94
C THR A 130 6.40 14.97 8.66
N GLY A 131 5.46 15.16 7.75
CA GLY A 131 4.84 16.47 7.44
C GLY A 131 3.72 16.37 6.39
N THR A 132 2.85 17.34 6.20
CA THR A 132 1.88 17.36 5.09
C THR A 132 2.53 17.94 3.84
N LEU A 133 2.47 17.21 2.74
CA LEU A 133 2.77 17.77 1.43
C LEU A 133 1.77 18.91 1.14
N SER A 134 2.22 20.14 1.19
CA SER A 134 1.69 21.10 0.25
C SER A 134 2.17 20.61 -1.11
N VAL A 135 1.30 20.55 -2.10
CA VAL A 135 1.66 20.22 -3.49
C VAL A 135 2.47 21.40 -4.04
N ALA A 136 3.63 21.67 -3.44
CA ALA A 136 4.62 22.55 -4.03
C ALA A 136 5.33 21.73 -5.10
N GLY A 137 5.19 22.15 -6.33
CA GLY A 137 5.65 21.40 -7.46
C GLY A 137 7.13 21.12 -7.40
N ASP A 138 7.46 19.84 -7.43
CA ASP A 138 8.80 19.45 -7.77
C ASP A 138 9.10 19.93 -9.19
N ARG A 139 9.94 20.89 -9.34
CA ARG A 139 10.73 20.99 -10.58
C ARG A 139 11.39 19.65 -10.76
N VAL A 140 11.31 19.11 -11.98
CA VAL A 140 12.05 17.90 -12.37
C VAL A 140 13.54 18.26 -12.34
N ASP A 141 14.07 18.46 -11.16
CA ASP A 141 15.51 18.66 -10.95
C ASP A 141 16.12 17.32 -10.56
N SER A 142 17.16 17.01 -11.27
CA SER A 142 18.00 15.84 -11.19
C SER A 142 18.52 15.61 -9.76
N GLY A 143 18.03 14.57 -9.10
CA GLY A 143 18.84 13.88 -8.10
C GLY A 143 18.58 14.17 -6.63
N ALA A 144 19.50 13.79 -5.81
CA ALA A 144 19.52 13.69 -4.36
C ALA A 144 19.04 14.93 -3.56
N ASN A 145 19.06 16.11 -4.15
CA ASN A 145 18.62 17.37 -3.52
C ASN A 145 17.10 17.37 -3.21
N ASN A 146 16.31 16.60 -3.94
CA ASN A 146 14.85 16.58 -3.75
C ASN A 146 14.41 15.74 -2.55
N ASP A 147 15.12 14.70 -2.19
CA ASP A 147 14.71 13.83 -1.07
C ASP A 147 14.98 14.52 0.27
N GLU A 148 16.06 15.28 0.40
CA GLU A 148 16.33 16.10 1.59
C GLU A 148 15.35 17.27 1.70
N ALA A 149 15.03 17.94 0.60
CA ALA A 149 14.05 19.01 0.59
C ALA A 149 12.66 18.50 1.02
N ARG A 150 12.21 17.35 0.52
CA ARG A 150 10.97 16.67 0.95
C ARG A 150 11.00 16.30 2.42
N LEU A 151 12.15 15.86 2.89
CA LEU A 151 12.41 15.57 4.27
C LEU A 151 12.16 16.81 5.13
N LEU A 152 12.73 17.94 4.80
CA LEU A 152 12.62 19.20 5.53
C LEU A 152 11.20 19.78 5.42
N ASP A 153 10.61 19.77 4.26
CA ASP A 153 9.24 20.22 4.02
C ASP A 153 8.22 19.46 4.86
N SER A 154 8.48 18.20 5.16
CA SER A 154 7.63 17.39 5.99
C SER A 154 7.54 17.91 7.44
N TYR A 155 8.60 18.53 7.99
CA TYR A 155 8.56 19.20 9.30
C TYR A 155 7.99 20.62 9.22
N ARG A 156 8.10 21.29 8.09
CA ARG A 156 7.58 22.65 7.88
C ARG A 156 6.10 22.69 7.55
N SER A 157 5.49 21.54 7.26
CA SER A 157 4.10 21.46 6.79
C SER A 157 3.11 21.12 7.89
N VAL A 158 1.82 21.49 7.65
CA VAL A 158 0.68 21.25 8.54
C VAL A 158 0.17 19.81 8.37
N GLY A 159 0.08 19.04 9.46
CA GLY A 159 -0.39 17.66 9.49
C GLY A 159 0.73 16.63 9.60
N SER A 160 0.38 15.33 9.59
CA SER A 160 1.31 14.22 9.80
C SER A 160 1.60 13.49 8.49
N THR A 161 2.84 13.57 8.02
CA THR A 161 3.36 12.84 6.85
C THR A 161 4.69 12.18 7.22
N THR A 162 5.03 11.07 6.62
CA THR A 162 6.31 10.39 6.77
C THR A 162 6.88 10.08 5.41
N THR A 163 8.11 10.51 5.14
CA THR A 163 8.84 10.18 3.90
C THR A 163 9.98 9.22 4.22
N LEU A 164 10.10 8.16 3.44
CA LEU A 164 11.19 7.19 3.47
C LEU A 164 11.97 7.34 2.16
N ASP A 165 13.25 7.64 2.27
CA ASP A 165 14.15 7.73 1.15
C ASP A 165 14.64 6.35 0.66
N ARG A 166 15.34 6.33 -0.43
CA ARG A 166 15.91 5.10 -0.99
C ARG A 166 16.88 4.42 -0.05
N ALA A 167 17.70 5.17 0.67
CA ALA A 167 18.68 4.62 1.61
C ALA A 167 17.98 3.86 2.74
N HIS A 168 16.87 4.37 3.26
CA HIS A 168 16.03 3.67 4.22
C HIS A 168 15.43 2.39 3.64
N LEU A 169 14.83 2.47 2.43
CA LEU A 169 14.21 1.32 1.75
C LEU A 169 15.21 0.19 1.48
N GLU A 170 16.44 0.50 1.10
CA GLU A 170 17.50 -0.49 0.86
C GLU A 170 18.05 -1.07 2.17
N ARG A 171 18.25 -0.22 3.19
CA ARG A 171 18.78 -0.62 4.49
C ARG A 171 17.85 -1.55 5.27
N PHE A 172 16.53 -1.29 5.22
CA PHE A 172 15.53 -2.01 6.01
C PHE A 172 14.52 -2.81 5.17
N ARG A 173 14.99 -3.34 4.07
CA ARG A 173 14.17 -4.08 3.11
C ARG A 173 13.39 -5.25 3.71
N GLY A 174 13.99 -6.01 4.65
CA GLY A 174 13.39 -7.20 5.24
C GLY A 174 13.16 -8.35 4.25
N THR A 175 12.24 -9.24 4.57
CA THR A 175 11.88 -10.43 3.80
C THR A 175 10.56 -10.33 3.04
N SER A 176 9.77 -9.30 3.31
CA SER A 176 8.51 -9.03 2.62
C SER A 176 8.36 -7.55 2.27
N ASN A 177 7.46 -7.23 1.33
CA ASN A 177 7.18 -5.85 0.94
C ASN A 177 6.64 -5.00 2.10
N GLY A 178 5.97 -5.60 3.08
CA GLY A 178 5.48 -4.90 4.27
C GLY A 178 6.58 -4.46 5.26
N ASP A 179 7.78 -5.05 5.19
CA ASP A 179 8.87 -4.72 6.12
C ASP A 179 9.41 -3.29 5.92
N ILE A 180 9.21 -2.68 4.74
CA ILE A 180 9.68 -1.32 4.43
C ILE A 180 9.05 -0.23 5.32
N VAL A 181 7.84 -0.45 5.85
CA VAL A 181 7.16 0.50 6.75
C VAL A 181 7.31 0.12 8.23
N LYS A 182 8.12 -0.89 8.55
CA LYS A 182 8.33 -1.35 9.92
C LYS A 182 9.01 -0.27 10.77
N GLY A 183 8.35 0.13 11.85
CA GLY A 183 8.83 1.16 12.75
C GLY A 183 8.35 2.58 12.42
N VAL A 184 7.59 2.79 11.36
CA VAL A 184 6.95 4.08 11.08
C VAL A 184 5.84 4.33 12.09
N ALA A 185 5.85 5.50 12.75
CA ALA A 185 4.86 5.84 13.76
C ALA A 185 3.43 5.82 13.20
N GLY A 186 2.51 5.12 13.87
CA GLY A 186 1.11 5.04 13.46
C GLY A 186 0.85 4.24 12.17
N VAL A 187 1.87 3.56 11.63
CA VAL A 187 1.78 2.75 10.40
C VAL A 187 2.17 1.31 10.68
N THR A 188 1.42 0.36 10.14
CA THR A 188 1.68 -1.07 10.28
C THR A 188 1.36 -1.78 8.97
N ALA A 189 2.18 -2.72 8.57
CA ALA A 189 1.85 -3.54 7.40
C ALA A 189 0.73 -4.53 7.72
N GLY A 190 -0.25 -4.63 6.85
CA GLY A 190 -1.34 -5.60 6.91
C GLY A 190 -0.87 -6.95 6.42
N ASP A 191 -0.85 -7.95 7.31
CA ASP A 191 -0.52 -9.35 7.01
C ASP A 191 0.75 -9.54 6.15
N PRO A 192 1.90 -9.06 6.61
CA PRO A 192 3.10 -8.90 5.79
C PRO A 192 3.73 -10.23 5.34
N ARG A 193 3.26 -11.38 5.83
CA ARG A 193 3.89 -12.70 5.57
C ARG A 193 3.11 -13.56 4.59
N VAL A 194 2.05 -13.04 3.98
CA VAL A 194 1.17 -13.82 3.10
C VAL A 194 0.99 -13.10 1.76
N GLY A 195 1.25 -13.81 0.65
CA GLY A 195 0.98 -13.33 -0.70
C GLY A 195 1.88 -12.20 -1.21
N ASN A 196 2.87 -11.75 -0.44
CA ASN A 196 3.86 -10.72 -0.78
C ASN A 196 3.30 -9.39 -1.34
N GLY A 197 2.02 -9.10 -1.10
CA GLY A 197 1.43 -7.81 -1.43
C GLY A 197 1.74 -6.76 -0.36
N PHE A 198 1.81 -5.50 -0.76
CA PHE A 198 1.92 -4.36 0.14
C PHE A 198 0.54 -3.87 0.51
N ASP A 199 0.15 -4.00 1.78
CA ASP A 199 -1.09 -3.52 2.37
C ASP A 199 -0.75 -2.71 3.63
N VAL A 200 -1.38 -1.55 3.81
CA VAL A 200 -1.00 -0.60 4.86
C VAL A 200 -2.18 -0.29 5.77
N ASN A 201 -1.92 -0.35 7.06
CA ASN A 201 -2.76 0.13 8.12
C ASN A 201 -2.21 1.47 8.65
N ILE A 202 -3.00 2.52 8.58
CA ILE A 202 -2.67 3.82 9.16
C ILE A 202 -3.63 4.10 10.30
N ARG A 203 -3.11 4.26 11.52
CA ARG A 203 -3.90 4.58 12.73
C ARG A 203 -5.07 3.61 12.99
N GLY A 204 -4.91 2.33 12.66
CA GLY A 204 -5.97 1.32 12.80
C GLY A 204 -6.96 1.25 11.64
N ILE A 205 -6.74 1.99 10.57
CA ILE A 205 -7.59 2.04 9.38
C ILE A 205 -6.87 1.35 8.22
N GLN A 206 -7.52 0.37 7.58
CA GLN A 206 -6.92 -0.49 6.57
C GLN A 206 -7.92 -0.97 5.53
N GLY A 207 -7.42 -1.24 4.32
CA GLY A 207 -8.09 -2.00 3.25
C GLY A 207 -9.20 -1.25 2.51
N GLN A 208 -9.61 -1.81 1.39
CA GLN A 208 -10.81 -1.45 0.62
C GLN A 208 -10.92 0.04 0.24
N GLY A 209 -9.80 0.63 -0.20
CA GLY A 209 -9.75 2.04 -0.58
C GLY A 209 -9.63 3.03 0.59
N ARG A 210 -9.54 2.55 1.87
CA ARG A 210 -9.35 3.43 3.03
C ARG A 210 -7.95 4.04 3.11
N VAL A 211 -6.96 3.36 2.52
CA VAL A 211 -5.58 3.82 2.39
C VAL A 211 -5.13 3.54 0.95
N PRO A 212 -5.42 4.44 0.00
CA PRO A 212 -4.96 4.27 -1.38
C PRO A 212 -3.44 4.28 -1.45
N VAL A 213 -2.88 3.42 -2.31
CA VAL A 213 -1.46 3.36 -2.66
C VAL A 213 -1.31 3.82 -4.11
N ILE A 214 -0.53 4.86 -4.29
CA ILE A 214 -0.33 5.54 -5.57
C ILE A 214 1.14 5.37 -5.96
N ILE A 215 1.41 4.91 -7.17
CA ILE A 215 2.77 4.76 -7.70
C ILE A 215 2.88 5.57 -8.99
N ASP A 216 3.82 6.53 -9.03
CA ASP A 216 4.00 7.48 -10.14
C ASP A 216 2.66 8.10 -10.60
N GLY A 217 1.83 8.52 -9.65
CA GLY A 217 0.52 9.16 -9.89
C GLY A 217 -0.65 8.21 -10.16
N GLY A 218 -0.43 6.90 -10.30
CA GLY A 218 -1.47 5.91 -10.59
C GLY A 218 -1.82 5.02 -9.40
N GLN A 219 -3.11 4.78 -9.15
CA GLN A 219 -3.56 3.72 -8.24
C GLN A 219 -3.37 2.35 -8.90
N SER A 220 -2.80 1.39 -8.15
CA SER A 220 -2.54 0.04 -8.66
C SER A 220 -2.85 -1.06 -7.64
N SER A 221 -3.72 -0.76 -6.68
CA SER A 221 -4.10 -1.73 -5.65
C SER A 221 -5.19 -2.68 -6.14
N MET A 222 -5.14 -3.91 -5.67
CA MET A 222 -6.11 -4.96 -5.98
C MET A 222 -6.70 -5.51 -4.67
N ASP A 223 -8.02 -5.72 -4.64
CA ASP A 223 -8.70 -6.35 -3.52
C ASP A 223 -8.55 -7.87 -3.57
N THR A 224 -8.05 -8.45 -2.49
CA THR A 224 -7.85 -9.90 -2.34
C THR A 224 -8.71 -10.44 -1.22
N TYR A 225 -9.48 -11.50 -1.52
CA TYR A 225 -10.30 -12.18 -0.53
C TYR A 225 -9.44 -13.06 0.40
N ARG A 226 -9.67 -12.96 1.71
CA ARG A 226 -8.88 -13.62 2.77
C ARG A 226 -9.72 -14.55 3.66
N GLY A 227 -10.81 -15.06 3.16
CA GLY A 227 -11.72 -15.91 3.95
C GLY A 227 -12.36 -15.15 5.09
N TYR A 228 -12.43 -15.77 6.27
CA TYR A 228 -12.97 -15.13 7.47
C TYR A 228 -12.14 -13.94 7.95
N ALA A 229 -10.87 -13.84 7.54
CA ALA A 229 -10.01 -12.70 7.83
C ALA A 229 -10.37 -11.44 7.03
N GLY A 230 -11.34 -11.51 6.16
CA GLY A 230 -11.80 -10.39 5.37
C GLY A 230 -11.13 -10.22 4.04
N GLN A 231 -10.78 -9.00 3.75
CA GLN A 231 -10.15 -8.59 2.51
C GLN A 231 -8.90 -7.79 2.83
N SER A 232 -7.86 -7.96 2.03
CA SER A 232 -6.71 -7.08 2.00
C SER A 232 -6.67 -6.36 0.66
N GLN A 233 -6.24 -5.10 0.70
CA GLN A 233 -5.96 -4.32 -0.49
C GLN A 233 -4.46 -4.41 -0.75
N ARG A 234 -4.07 -5.17 -1.78
CA ARG A 234 -2.67 -5.44 -2.09
C ARG A 234 -2.19 -4.63 -3.26
N THR A 235 -1.05 -3.99 -3.08
CA THR A 235 -0.28 -3.40 -4.17
C THR A 235 0.95 -4.26 -4.41
N TYR A 236 1.16 -4.68 -5.65
CA TYR A 236 2.29 -5.49 -6.05
C TYR A 236 3.40 -4.60 -6.62
N LEU A 237 4.56 -4.66 -5.99
CA LEU A 237 5.73 -3.87 -6.34
C LEU A 237 7.00 -4.60 -5.96
N ASP A 238 8.11 -4.25 -6.59
CA ASP A 238 9.44 -4.61 -6.11
C ASP A 238 10.07 -3.38 -5.45
N PRO A 239 10.44 -3.45 -4.16
CA PRO A 239 11.08 -2.33 -3.46
C PRO A 239 12.37 -1.84 -4.11
N ASP A 240 13.04 -2.68 -4.92
CA ASP A 240 14.25 -2.31 -5.66
C ASP A 240 13.99 -1.28 -6.77
N LEU A 241 12.74 -1.16 -7.22
CA LEU A 241 12.33 -0.19 -8.23
C LEU A 241 11.75 1.11 -7.64
N ILE A 242 11.69 1.24 -6.31
CA ILE A 242 11.15 2.41 -5.62
C ILE A 242 12.30 3.33 -5.18
N SER A 243 12.17 4.61 -5.49
CA SER A 243 13.08 5.67 -5.08
C SER A 243 12.70 6.23 -3.71
N SER A 244 11.43 6.56 -3.53
CA SER A 244 10.93 7.12 -2.26
C SER A 244 9.49 6.68 -1.99
N LEU A 245 9.11 6.74 -0.71
CA LEU A 245 7.77 6.42 -0.24
C LEU A 245 7.32 7.50 0.75
N THR A 246 6.16 8.10 0.51
CA THR A 246 5.56 9.11 1.37
C THR A 246 4.22 8.63 1.90
N ILE A 247 4.00 8.73 3.21
CA ILE A 247 2.78 8.33 3.90
C ILE A 247 2.13 9.57 4.51
N THR A 248 0.98 9.97 3.99
CA THR A 248 0.15 11.02 4.57
C THR A 248 -0.93 10.38 5.45
N LYS A 249 -1.07 10.85 6.69
CA LYS A 249 -1.97 10.26 7.69
C LYS A 249 -3.22 11.11 7.87
N GLY A 250 -4.38 10.44 7.93
CA GLY A 250 -5.70 11.10 7.96
C GLY A 250 -6.18 11.57 6.59
N PRO A 251 -7.41 12.07 6.49
CA PRO A 251 -8.01 12.48 5.22
C PRO A 251 -7.20 13.53 4.47
N SER A 252 -7.09 13.37 3.14
CA SER A 252 -6.30 14.21 2.23
C SER A 252 -7.15 14.84 1.14
N LEU A 253 -6.76 16.06 0.70
CA LEU A 253 -7.36 16.77 -0.43
C LEU A 253 -6.61 16.59 -1.76
N GLN A 254 -5.61 15.71 -1.85
CA GLN A 254 -4.95 15.46 -3.14
C GLN A 254 -5.93 14.87 -4.16
N ALA A 255 -5.90 15.33 -5.41
CA ALA A 255 -6.88 14.96 -6.44
C ALA A 255 -7.02 13.44 -6.61
N ASN A 256 -5.91 12.72 -6.62
CA ASN A 256 -5.84 11.26 -6.80
C ASN A 256 -6.06 10.43 -5.50
N ALA A 257 -6.35 11.06 -4.34
CA ALA A 257 -6.49 10.40 -3.04
C ALA A 257 -7.95 10.12 -2.66
N SER A 258 -8.82 9.82 -3.61
CA SER A 258 -10.22 9.50 -3.32
C SER A 258 -10.34 8.29 -2.41
N GLY A 259 -11.27 8.33 -1.45
CA GLY A 259 -11.50 7.26 -0.48
C GLY A 259 -10.50 7.18 0.68
N GLY A 260 -9.40 7.93 0.65
CA GLY A 260 -8.32 7.89 1.65
C GLY A 260 -8.71 8.43 3.03
N ILE A 261 -9.63 7.75 3.74
CA ILE A 261 -10.09 8.16 5.08
C ILE A 261 -9.05 7.91 6.18
N GLY A 262 -8.17 6.93 6.00
CA GLY A 262 -7.05 6.63 6.89
C GLY A 262 -5.79 7.40 6.55
N GLY A 263 -5.69 7.87 5.34
CA GLY A 263 -4.50 8.48 4.74
C GLY A 263 -4.21 7.92 3.36
N MET A 264 -2.99 8.13 2.87
CA MET A 264 -2.55 7.62 1.57
C MET A 264 -1.05 7.29 1.61
N VAL A 265 -0.63 6.46 0.67
CA VAL A 265 0.79 6.14 0.43
C VAL A 265 1.12 6.50 -1.01
N GLU A 266 2.11 7.34 -1.20
CA GLU A 266 2.67 7.69 -2.49
C GLU A 266 4.07 7.10 -2.64
N MET A 267 4.33 6.48 -3.78
CA MET A 267 5.61 5.91 -4.13
C MET A 267 6.09 6.49 -5.46
N GLU A 268 7.33 6.87 -5.52
CA GLU A 268 8.01 7.24 -6.75
C GLU A 268 8.94 6.11 -7.16
N THR A 269 8.87 5.71 -8.43
CA THR A 269 9.85 4.77 -8.97
C THR A 269 11.19 5.46 -9.25
N LEU A 270 12.21 4.66 -9.55
CA LEU A 270 13.58 5.13 -9.77
C LEU A 270 13.65 6.33 -10.73
N LYS A 271 14.52 7.27 -10.38
CA LYS A 271 14.83 8.48 -11.12
C LYS A 271 16.28 8.45 -11.61
N ILE A 272 16.65 9.35 -12.53
CA ILE A 272 18.02 9.45 -13.01
C ILE A 272 19.03 9.68 -11.87
N GLY A 273 18.69 10.50 -10.87
CA GLY A 273 19.53 10.78 -9.72
C GLY A 273 19.80 9.59 -8.80
N ASP A 274 18.99 8.52 -8.86
CA ASP A 274 19.24 7.26 -8.14
C ASP A 274 20.39 6.44 -8.76
N VAL A 275 20.76 6.77 -10.01
CA VAL A 275 21.66 5.97 -10.84
C VAL A 275 22.90 6.75 -11.25
N LEU A 276 22.70 7.99 -11.74
CA LEU A 276 23.79 8.82 -12.26
C LEU A 276 24.71 9.26 -11.11
N ARG A 277 25.98 9.24 -11.39
CA ARG A 277 27.01 9.87 -10.56
C ARG A 277 27.13 11.35 -10.92
N GLU A 278 27.54 12.15 -9.96
CA GLU A 278 27.73 13.59 -10.17
C GLU A 278 28.59 13.88 -11.41
N GLY A 279 28.10 14.75 -12.28
CA GLY A 279 28.76 15.14 -13.53
C GLY A 279 28.76 14.07 -14.63
N ARG A 280 27.90 13.07 -14.56
CA ARG A 280 27.74 12.04 -15.60
C ARG A 280 26.35 12.10 -16.22
N ASP A 281 26.32 11.99 -17.57
CA ASP A 281 25.08 11.95 -18.33
C ASP A 281 24.54 10.50 -18.51
N PHE A 282 25.39 9.50 -18.26
CA PHE A 282 25.03 8.08 -18.35
C PHE A 282 25.56 7.31 -17.15
N GLY A 283 24.75 6.37 -16.66
CA GLY A 283 25.14 5.53 -15.56
C GLY A 283 24.44 4.17 -15.57
N VAL A 284 25.09 3.21 -14.94
CA VAL A 284 24.53 1.88 -14.67
C VAL A 284 24.76 1.56 -13.20
N ARG A 285 23.73 1.08 -12.54
CA ARG A 285 23.81 0.57 -11.17
C ARG A 285 23.39 -0.89 -11.15
N VAL A 286 24.26 -1.73 -10.60
CA VAL A 286 23.99 -3.16 -10.37
C VAL A 286 24.03 -3.42 -8.87
N ARG A 287 22.99 -4.07 -8.34
CA ARG A 287 22.95 -4.48 -6.94
C ARG A 287 22.50 -5.93 -6.84
N SER A 288 23.25 -6.71 -6.05
CA SER A 288 22.96 -8.13 -5.83
C SER A 288 23.21 -8.50 -4.38
N GLY A 289 22.45 -9.46 -3.86
CA GLY A 289 22.62 -9.88 -2.48
C GLY A 289 22.01 -11.23 -2.18
N VAL A 290 22.39 -11.75 -1.00
CA VAL A 290 21.93 -13.02 -0.46
C VAL A 290 21.58 -12.89 1.02
N ALA A 291 20.69 -13.78 1.52
CA ALA A 291 20.39 -13.91 2.93
C ALA A 291 20.17 -15.37 3.32
N ASN A 292 20.46 -15.68 4.60
CA ASN A 292 20.48 -17.05 5.10
C ASN A 292 19.21 -17.48 5.87
N GLY A 293 18.21 -16.63 5.95
CA GLY A 293 17.02 -16.87 6.77
C GLY A 293 15.98 -17.81 6.18
N SER A 294 16.20 -18.36 4.97
CA SER A 294 15.19 -19.11 4.22
C SER A 294 15.73 -20.45 3.71
N ALA A 295 14.83 -21.30 3.26
CA ALA A 295 15.14 -22.57 2.61
C ALA A 295 15.30 -22.38 1.10
N ASN A 296 16.12 -23.24 0.46
CA ASN A 296 16.13 -23.34 -0.99
C ASN A 296 14.92 -24.10 -1.48
N ASN A 297 14.30 -24.09 -2.43
CA ASN A 297 13.21 -24.88 -2.99
C ASN A 297 12.00 -25.08 -2.08
N LEU A 298 10.85 -25.11 -2.65
CA LEU A 298 9.62 -25.43 -1.93
C LEU A 298 9.53 -26.91 -1.61
N PRO A 299 9.05 -27.27 -0.41
CA PRO A 299 8.80 -28.66 -0.07
C PRO A 299 7.52 -29.19 -0.76
N SER A 300 7.32 -30.49 -0.75
CA SER A 300 6.07 -31.11 -1.16
C SER A 300 4.95 -30.83 -0.13
N TYR A 301 3.72 -30.96 -0.55
CA TYR A 301 2.52 -30.74 0.31
C TYR A 301 2.58 -31.49 1.64
N SER A 302 3.05 -32.75 1.63
CA SER A 302 3.12 -33.63 2.81
C SER A 302 4.44 -33.58 3.55
N ALA A 303 5.37 -32.70 3.17
CA ALA A 303 6.70 -32.63 3.78
C ALA A 303 6.64 -32.27 5.27
N THR A 304 7.64 -32.68 6.00
CA THR A 304 7.91 -32.19 7.36
C THR A 304 8.70 -30.89 7.27
N PRO A 305 8.40 -29.85 8.09
CA PRO A 305 9.18 -28.64 8.13
C PRO A 305 10.67 -28.91 8.39
N ARG A 306 11.52 -28.32 7.59
CA ARG A 306 13.00 -28.47 7.71
C ARG A 306 13.52 -27.67 8.91
N THR A 307 14.66 -28.06 9.41
CA THR A 307 15.41 -27.34 10.45
C THR A 307 16.67 -26.70 9.90
N ASP A 308 17.15 -27.17 8.74
CA ASP A 308 18.40 -26.74 8.13
C ASP A 308 18.16 -25.52 7.23
N ARG A 309 18.80 -24.41 7.58
CA ARG A 309 18.77 -23.15 6.85
C ARG A 309 19.77 -23.17 5.70
N SER A 310 19.39 -22.61 4.56
CA SER A 310 20.32 -22.38 3.47
C SER A 310 21.09 -21.06 3.65
N ALA A 311 22.37 -21.04 3.32
CA ALA A 311 23.17 -19.81 3.29
C ALA A 311 22.69 -18.80 2.25
N THR A 312 21.98 -19.27 1.22
CA THR A 312 21.51 -18.49 0.06
C THR A 312 20.03 -18.73 -0.22
N GLY A 313 19.23 -19.00 0.84
CA GLY A 313 17.81 -19.28 0.71
C GLY A 313 16.99 -18.10 0.23
N SER A 314 17.53 -16.88 0.36
CA SER A 314 17.01 -15.67 -0.25
C SER A 314 18.10 -15.01 -1.09
N GLN A 315 17.73 -14.56 -2.28
CA GLN A 315 18.64 -13.88 -3.21
C GLN A 315 17.91 -12.81 -4.02
N PHE A 316 18.62 -11.78 -4.38
CA PHE A 316 18.11 -10.75 -5.26
C PHE A 316 19.20 -10.20 -6.19
N PHE A 317 18.74 -9.67 -7.31
CA PHE A 317 19.58 -9.00 -8.29
C PHE A 317 18.77 -7.88 -8.94
N ASN A 318 19.35 -6.69 -9.07
CA ASN A 318 18.79 -5.64 -9.88
C ASN A 318 19.86 -4.94 -10.72
N VAL A 319 19.45 -4.46 -11.88
CA VAL A 319 20.22 -3.63 -12.77
C VAL A 319 19.38 -2.45 -13.21
N VAL A 320 19.95 -1.25 -13.16
CA VAL A 320 19.32 -0.03 -13.57
C VAL A 320 20.29 0.74 -14.45
N GLY A 321 19.83 1.15 -15.62
CA GLY A 321 20.53 2.08 -16.51
C GLY A 321 19.79 3.40 -16.55
N ALA A 322 20.52 4.51 -16.57
CA ALA A 322 19.97 5.84 -16.76
C ALA A 322 20.80 6.67 -17.74
N GLY A 323 20.10 7.52 -18.49
CA GLY A 323 20.72 8.46 -19.42
C GLY A 323 20.04 9.83 -19.34
N HIS A 324 20.84 10.86 -19.37
CA HIS A 324 20.43 12.27 -19.39
C HIS A 324 20.87 12.92 -20.69
N TRP A 325 19.99 13.61 -21.34
CA TRP A 325 20.21 14.46 -22.48
C TRP A 325 19.56 15.81 -22.22
N ASP A 326 19.92 16.81 -22.97
CA ASP A 326 19.42 18.19 -22.81
C ASP A 326 17.90 18.26 -22.52
N ARG A 327 17.11 17.55 -23.32
CA ARG A 327 15.63 17.57 -23.22
C ARG A 327 15.00 16.23 -22.84
N PHE A 328 15.80 15.22 -22.60
CA PHE A 328 15.24 13.88 -22.38
C PHE A 328 16.02 13.11 -21.32
N ASP A 329 15.29 12.48 -20.40
CA ASP A 329 15.83 11.52 -19.44
C ASP A 329 15.22 10.15 -19.68
N LEU A 330 16.02 9.10 -19.49
CA LEU A 330 15.59 7.72 -19.58
C LEU A 330 16.11 6.93 -18.40
N VAL A 331 15.22 6.12 -17.78
CA VAL A 331 15.56 5.11 -16.77
C VAL A 331 15.00 3.79 -17.23
N ALA A 332 15.83 2.75 -17.24
CA ALA A 332 15.42 1.37 -17.49
C ALA A 332 15.97 0.47 -16.41
N ALA A 333 15.11 -0.36 -15.80
CA ALA A 333 15.48 -1.22 -14.70
C ALA A 333 14.88 -2.62 -14.82
N TYR A 334 15.60 -3.59 -14.30
CA TYR A 334 15.14 -4.95 -14.09
C TYR A 334 15.52 -5.42 -12.68
N ALA A 335 14.58 -6.04 -11.99
CA ALA A 335 14.78 -6.61 -10.67
C ALA A 335 14.30 -8.06 -10.63
N TYR A 336 15.06 -8.91 -9.97
CA TYR A 336 14.74 -10.30 -9.68
C TYR A 336 14.94 -10.57 -8.20
N ARG A 337 13.98 -11.25 -7.58
CA ARG A 337 14.03 -11.68 -6.18
C ARG A 337 13.50 -13.10 -6.06
N ASP A 338 14.16 -13.91 -5.22
CA ASP A 338 13.74 -15.27 -4.89
C ASP A 338 13.99 -15.52 -3.39
N ASN A 339 12.92 -15.64 -2.63
CA ASN A 339 12.93 -15.95 -1.21
C ASN A 339 12.24 -17.30 -1.02
N GLY A 340 12.93 -18.26 -0.47
CA GLY A 340 12.31 -19.51 -0.02
C GLY A 340 11.49 -19.31 1.25
N ASN A 341 10.83 -20.36 1.72
CA ASN A 341 10.16 -20.31 3.02
C ASN A 341 11.17 -19.94 4.11
N TYR A 342 10.84 -18.97 4.95
CA TYR A 342 11.72 -18.59 6.06
C TYR A 342 11.60 -19.53 7.25
N PHE A 343 12.52 -19.40 8.22
CA PHE A 343 12.53 -20.14 9.48
C PHE A 343 12.10 -19.22 10.62
N SER A 344 11.29 -19.76 11.55
CA SER A 344 10.89 -19.05 12.77
C SER A 344 12.06 -18.81 13.72
N GLY A 345 11.89 -17.85 14.65
CA GLY A 345 12.86 -17.57 15.71
C GLY A 345 12.86 -18.64 16.80
N LYS A 346 13.77 -18.47 17.78
CA LYS A 346 13.93 -19.38 18.90
C LYS A 346 13.30 -18.88 20.20
N HIS A 347 13.60 -17.63 20.56
CA HIS A 347 13.32 -17.11 21.91
C HIS A 347 11.93 -16.47 22.00
N GLY A 348 11.15 -16.83 23.02
CA GLY A 348 9.80 -16.35 23.23
C GLY A 348 8.69 -17.23 22.65
N TYR A 349 9.02 -18.43 22.24
CA TYR A 349 8.06 -19.43 21.82
C TYR A 349 7.08 -19.78 22.96
N ASP A 350 7.58 -19.86 24.19
CA ASP A 350 6.79 -20.20 25.37
C ASP A 350 5.82 -19.09 25.80
N ASP A 351 5.97 -17.88 25.25
CA ASP A 351 5.00 -16.78 25.45
C ASP A 351 3.65 -17.06 24.78
N PHE A 352 3.59 -18.05 23.87
CA PHE A 352 2.39 -18.43 23.14
C PHE A 352 1.77 -19.70 23.75
N PRO A 353 0.41 -19.78 23.78
CA PRO A 353 -0.26 -20.96 24.31
C PRO A 353 0.12 -22.25 23.55
N GLN A 354 0.48 -23.31 24.31
CA GLN A 354 0.93 -24.58 23.78
C GLN A 354 -0.18 -25.62 23.64
N THR A 355 -1.37 -25.24 23.18
CA THR A 355 -2.47 -26.18 22.97
C THR A 355 -2.51 -26.71 21.55
N ARG A 356 -3.07 -27.90 21.32
CA ARG A 356 -3.22 -28.50 19.98
C ARG A 356 -3.95 -27.62 18.96
N ARG A 357 -4.54 -26.54 19.40
CA ARG A 357 -5.32 -25.59 18.59
C ARG A 357 -4.69 -24.22 18.49
N THR A 358 -3.46 -24.08 18.95
CA THR A 358 -2.71 -22.82 18.87
C THR A 358 -1.56 -22.95 17.88
N LEU A 359 -1.01 -21.84 17.54
CA LEU A 359 0.07 -21.68 16.59
C LEU A 359 1.34 -22.41 16.93
N ALA A 360 1.68 -22.40 18.21
CA ALA A 360 2.97 -22.82 18.66
C ALA A 360 3.28 -24.28 18.24
N PRO A 361 2.39 -25.28 18.44
CA PRO A 361 2.65 -26.61 17.96
C PRO A 361 2.69 -26.78 16.44
N LEU A 362 1.98 -25.91 15.70
CA LEU A 362 1.94 -25.97 14.23
C LEU A 362 3.20 -25.44 13.56
N ASN A 363 3.88 -24.51 14.23
CA ASN A 363 5.14 -23.90 13.77
C ASN A 363 6.16 -23.90 14.90
N PRO A 364 6.83 -25.02 15.17
CA PRO A 364 7.86 -25.13 16.20
C PRO A 364 8.98 -24.09 16.00
N PRO A 365 9.73 -23.73 17.05
CA PRO A 365 10.83 -22.78 16.93
C PRO A 365 11.95 -23.33 16.04
N ARG A 366 12.57 -22.43 15.27
CA ARG A 366 13.66 -22.75 14.33
C ARG A 366 13.29 -23.71 13.21
N THR A 367 12.00 -23.89 12.94
CA THR A 367 11.55 -24.69 11.81
C THR A 367 11.11 -23.80 10.65
N GLU A 368 11.13 -24.38 9.46
CA GLU A 368 10.60 -23.77 8.25
C GLU A 368 9.12 -23.47 8.41
N VAL A 369 8.74 -22.24 8.06
CA VAL A 369 7.35 -21.78 8.06
C VAL A 369 6.83 -21.89 6.63
N PHE A 370 5.97 -22.86 6.38
CA PHE A 370 5.42 -23.11 5.04
C PHE A 370 4.55 -21.97 4.55
N ASN A 371 4.39 -21.84 3.23
CA ASN A 371 3.60 -20.81 2.54
C ASN A 371 4.11 -19.37 2.74
N THR A 372 5.43 -19.21 2.91
CA THR A 372 6.07 -17.91 3.11
C THR A 372 7.09 -17.53 2.04
N SER A 373 7.26 -18.40 1.05
CA SER A 373 8.14 -18.12 -0.10
C SER A 373 7.59 -17.02 -0.99
N SER A 374 8.47 -16.31 -1.67
CA SER A 374 8.10 -15.34 -2.69
C SER A 374 9.16 -15.25 -3.79
N ARG A 375 8.71 -15.14 -5.03
CA ARG A 375 9.57 -14.86 -6.18
C ARG A 375 8.96 -13.74 -7.00
N SER A 376 9.77 -12.78 -7.42
CA SER A 376 9.32 -11.71 -8.32
C SER A 376 10.33 -11.42 -9.42
N LYS A 377 9.81 -10.99 -10.56
CA LYS A 377 10.53 -10.35 -11.66
C LYS A 377 9.82 -9.05 -11.97
N SER A 378 10.57 -7.98 -12.03
CA SER A 378 10.00 -6.66 -12.28
C SER A 378 10.84 -5.91 -13.29
N ALA A 379 10.18 -5.13 -14.12
CA ALA A 379 10.81 -4.24 -15.08
C ALA A 379 10.22 -2.85 -14.97
N LEU A 380 11.04 -1.84 -15.21
CA LEU A 380 10.66 -0.43 -15.27
C LEU A 380 11.30 0.20 -16.51
N LEU A 381 10.51 0.95 -17.25
CA LEU A 381 10.98 1.84 -18.29
C LEU A 381 10.30 3.20 -18.08
N LYS A 382 11.06 4.26 -17.87
CA LYS A 382 10.53 5.60 -17.62
C LYS A 382 11.33 6.62 -18.42
N GLY A 383 10.65 7.44 -19.18
CA GLY A 383 11.21 8.53 -19.99
C GLY A 383 10.56 9.86 -19.61
N THR A 384 11.37 10.89 -19.40
CA THR A 384 10.92 12.26 -19.16
C THR A 384 11.39 13.15 -20.29
N TRP A 385 10.47 13.78 -20.96
CA TRP A 385 10.74 14.74 -22.03
C TRP A 385 10.45 16.17 -21.53
N ARG A 386 11.48 17.01 -21.49
CA ARG A 386 11.35 18.45 -21.28
C ARG A 386 11.06 19.09 -22.63
N ILE A 387 9.78 19.38 -22.89
CA ILE A 387 9.30 19.96 -24.15
C ILE A 387 9.94 21.35 -24.31
N ASP A 388 9.89 22.12 -23.23
CA ASP A 388 10.55 23.41 -23.05
C ASP A 388 10.80 23.62 -21.54
N ASP A 389 11.23 24.84 -21.14
CA ASP A 389 11.54 25.18 -19.75
C ASP A 389 10.30 25.19 -18.84
N THR A 390 9.11 25.21 -19.43
CA THR A 390 7.83 25.31 -18.71
C THR A 390 7.00 24.03 -18.78
N GLN A 391 7.35 23.10 -19.66
CA GLN A 391 6.55 21.89 -19.90
C GLN A 391 7.39 20.62 -19.87
N SER A 392 6.87 19.63 -19.16
CA SER A 392 7.46 18.30 -19.14
C SER A 392 6.41 17.21 -19.27
N LEU A 393 6.79 16.11 -19.90
CA LEU A 393 6.00 14.91 -20.07
C LEU A 393 6.81 13.71 -19.64
N GLU A 394 6.34 12.97 -18.64
CA GLU A 394 6.92 11.70 -18.23
C GLU A 394 5.99 10.56 -18.62
N ALA A 395 6.54 9.52 -19.27
CA ALA A 395 5.86 8.29 -19.59
C ALA A 395 6.56 7.11 -18.91
N GLY A 396 5.80 6.27 -18.23
CA GLY A 396 6.30 5.11 -17.47
C GLY A 396 5.60 3.82 -17.88
N TYR A 397 6.36 2.73 -17.91
CA TYR A 397 5.87 1.37 -17.98
C TYR A 397 6.50 0.52 -16.89
N ARG A 398 5.68 -0.20 -16.15
CA ARG A 398 6.11 -1.11 -15.09
C ARG A 398 5.43 -2.47 -15.28
N ARG A 399 6.24 -3.53 -15.26
CA ARG A 399 5.78 -4.91 -15.22
C ARG A 399 6.18 -5.57 -13.92
N TYR A 400 5.27 -6.37 -13.37
CA TYR A 400 5.52 -7.22 -12.20
C TYR A 400 4.99 -8.62 -12.50
N GLU A 401 5.84 -9.63 -12.34
CA GLU A 401 5.48 -11.05 -12.35
C GLU A 401 5.87 -11.62 -10.99
N GLY A 402 4.90 -12.14 -10.24
CA GLY A 402 5.14 -12.62 -8.89
C GLY A 402 4.49 -13.97 -8.61
N THR A 403 5.18 -14.80 -7.84
CA THR A 403 4.60 -15.96 -7.17
C THR A 403 4.85 -15.83 -5.68
N ALA A 404 3.86 -16.13 -4.86
CA ALA A 404 4.02 -16.06 -3.41
C ALA A 404 3.23 -17.14 -2.71
N GLY A 405 3.82 -17.68 -1.65
CA GLY A 405 3.14 -18.59 -0.75
C GLY A 405 1.96 -17.89 -0.09
N GLU A 406 0.86 -18.58 0.01
CA GLU A 406 -0.34 -18.05 0.62
C GLU A 406 -1.15 -19.15 1.30
N ILE A 407 -1.66 -18.83 2.48
CA ILE A 407 -2.65 -19.66 3.16
C ILE A 407 -3.66 -18.75 3.84
N MET A 408 -4.94 -19.04 3.67
CA MET A 408 -5.97 -18.30 4.38
C MET A 408 -5.91 -18.57 5.87
N ALA A 409 -6.03 -17.55 6.70
CA ALA A 409 -6.08 -17.65 8.16
C ALA A 409 -7.12 -18.66 8.63
N SER A 410 -8.31 -18.68 8.02
CA SER A 410 -9.37 -19.60 8.33
C SER A 410 -9.05 -21.07 8.02
N GLN A 411 -8.08 -21.34 7.18
CA GLN A 411 -7.67 -22.70 6.80
C GLN A 411 -6.62 -23.28 7.72
N ILE A 412 -5.76 -22.45 8.29
CA ILE A 412 -4.69 -22.90 9.18
C ILE A 412 -5.22 -23.72 10.35
N ILE A 413 -6.35 -23.31 10.94
CA ILE A 413 -6.95 -24.05 12.06
C ILE A 413 -7.77 -25.26 11.64
N ARG A 414 -8.09 -25.40 10.37
CA ARG A 414 -8.86 -26.52 9.82
C ARG A 414 -7.95 -27.60 9.27
N VAL A 415 -6.67 -27.34 9.15
CA VAL A 415 -5.69 -28.34 8.77
C VAL A 415 -5.48 -29.30 9.93
N ASP A 416 -5.63 -30.58 9.66
CA ASP A 416 -5.62 -31.63 10.66
C ASP A 416 -4.21 -31.95 11.13
N ARG A 417 -4.10 -32.32 12.42
CA ARG A 417 -3.07 -33.15 12.97
C ARG A 417 -1.66 -32.62 13.08
N ASP A 418 -1.36 -31.48 13.57
CA ASP A 418 -0.02 -31.12 14.03
C ASP A 418 0.90 -30.38 13.04
N ARG A 419 0.46 -30.03 11.83
CA ARG A 419 1.23 -29.24 10.87
C ARG A 419 0.39 -28.49 9.85
N ILE A 420 0.91 -27.37 9.35
CA ILE A 420 0.38 -26.64 8.21
C ILE A 420 1.04 -27.19 6.95
N PRO A 421 0.30 -27.66 5.94
CA PRO A 421 0.90 -28.18 4.70
C PRO A 421 1.41 -27.02 3.82
N GLN A 422 2.35 -27.33 2.94
CA GLN A 422 2.77 -26.44 1.88
C GLN A 422 1.74 -26.45 0.74
N TRP A 423 1.14 -25.30 0.47
CA TRP A 423 0.25 -25.09 -0.68
C TRP A 423 1.02 -24.63 -1.92
N ASP A 424 0.39 -24.75 -3.08
CA ASP A 424 0.91 -24.13 -4.30
C ASP A 424 0.88 -22.60 -4.14
N PRO A 425 1.96 -21.88 -4.51
CA PRO A 425 2.00 -20.43 -4.41
C PRO A 425 1.03 -19.77 -5.38
N GLY A 426 0.42 -18.67 -4.96
CA GLY A 426 -0.36 -17.81 -5.83
C GLY A 426 0.52 -17.14 -6.90
N HIS A 427 -0.11 -16.64 -7.95
CA HIS A 427 0.54 -15.98 -9.07
C HIS A 427 -0.11 -14.64 -9.40
N VAL A 428 0.71 -13.65 -9.75
CA VAL A 428 0.25 -12.31 -10.13
C VAL A 428 1.09 -11.81 -11.30
N ASP A 429 0.41 -11.40 -12.37
CA ASP A 429 0.98 -10.68 -13.50
C ASP A 429 0.34 -9.28 -13.57
N MET A 430 1.16 -8.24 -13.64
CA MET A 430 0.67 -6.87 -13.66
C MET A 430 1.47 -6.04 -14.67
N ASP A 431 0.74 -5.35 -15.54
CA ASP A 431 1.25 -4.31 -16.42
C ASP A 431 0.67 -2.95 -16.03
N SER A 432 1.50 -1.95 -15.82
CA SER A 432 1.09 -0.60 -15.42
C SER A 432 1.75 0.44 -16.33
N TYR A 433 0.95 1.36 -16.82
CA TYR A 433 1.34 2.46 -17.71
C TYR A 433 1.00 3.77 -17.02
N THR A 434 1.90 4.72 -17.02
CA THR A 434 1.71 6.05 -16.43
C THR A 434 2.09 7.13 -17.42
N LEU A 435 1.40 8.25 -17.37
CA LEU A 435 1.69 9.46 -18.13
C LEU A 435 1.48 10.64 -17.20
N ARG A 436 2.52 11.47 -17.02
CA ARG A 436 2.48 12.65 -16.17
C ARG A 436 2.90 13.87 -16.99
N TYR A 437 2.02 14.83 -17.12
CA TYR A 437 2.28 16.11 -17.78
C TYR A 437 2.26 17.23 -16.77
N ARG A 438 3.23 18.13 -16.86
CA ARG A 438 3.31 19.35 -16.08
C ARG A 438 3.46 20.55 -16.99
N PHE A 439 2.72 21.60 -16.67
CA PHE A 439 2.84 22.91 -17.30
C PHE A 439 2.95 24.00 -16.22
N ASP A 440 4.12 24.62 -16.14
CA ASP A 440 4.51 25.65 -15.15
C ASP A 440 5.18 26.83 -15.90
N PRO A 441 4.39 27.76 -16.44
CA PRO A 441 4.88 28.83 -17.31
C PRO A 441 5.44 30.05 -16.54
N ASP A 442 6.09 29.88 -15.40
CA ASP A 442 6.52 30.97 -14.49
C ASP A 442 5.36 31.92 -14.08
N SER A 443 4.14 31.46 -14.14
CA SER A 443 2.93 32.19 -13.77
C SER A 443 2.51 31.85 -12.36
N GLU A 444 2.30 32.82 -11.50
CA GLU A 444 1.75 32.58 -10.17
C GLU A 444 0.37 31.89 -10.20
N LEU A 445 -0.33 31.89 -11.34
CA LEU A 445 -1.67 31.32 -11.49
C LEU A 445 -1.70 29.91 -12.07
N ILE A 446 -0.59 29.40 -12.61
CA ILE A 446 -0.56 28.14 -13.34
C ILE A 446 0.61 27.28 -12.87
N ASP A 447 0.31 26.19 -12.18
CA ASP A 447 1.13 24.98 -12.03
C ASP A 447 0.19 23.80 -12.30
N LEU A 448 -0.04 23.54 -13.58
CA LEU A 448 -0.98 22.51 -14.05
C LEU A 448 -0.28 21.14 -14.09
N ARG A 449 -0.93 20.16 -13.53
CA ARG A 449 -0.52 18.75 -13.55
C ARG A 449 -1.64 17.88 -14.05
N VAL A 450 -1.33 17.00 -14.98
CA VAL A 450 -2.27 16.00 -15.49
C VAL A 450 -1.59 14.64 -15.41
N ASN A 451 -2.22 13.70 -14.72
CA ASN A 451 -1.74 12.33 -14.57
C ASN A 451 -2.77 11.38 -15.20
N ALA A 452 -2.30 10.42 -15.96
CA ALA A 452 -3.10 9.31 -16.45
C ALA A 452 -2.37 8.00 -16.13
N ALA A 453 -3.08 7.00 -15.65
CA ALA A 453 -2.53 5.69 -15.38
C ALA A 453 -3.50 4.57 -15.78
N TYR A 454 -2.95 3.48 -16.28
CA TYR A 454 -3.70 2.26 -16.57
C TYR A 454 -2.94 1.06 -16.03
N THR A 455 -3.61 0.24 -15.22
CA THR A 455 -3.05 -1.00 -14.68
C THR A 455 -3.96 -2.17 -15.04
N ASP A 456 -3.37 -3.25 -15.54
CA ASP A 456 -4.03 -4.53 -15.80
C ASP A 456 -3.35 -5.60 -14.96
N THR A 457 -4.08 -6.19 -14.02
CA THR A 457 -3.58 -7.20 -13.10
C THR A 457 -4.35 -8.49 -13.28
N ASP A 458 -3.65 -9.56 -13.59
CA ASP A 458 -4.18 -10.93 -13.63
C ASP A 458 -3.58 -11.71 -12.46
N SER A 459 -4.43 -12.35 -11.65
CA SER A 459 -3.99 -13.08 -10.48
C SER A 459 -4.68 -14.41 -10.34
N VAL A 460 -3.95 -15.39 -9.81
CA VAL A 460 -4.48 -16.69 -9.40
C VAL A 460 -4.04 -16.95 -7.98
N MET A 461 -5.01 -16.98 -7.07
CA MET A 461 -4.78 -17.31 -5.67
C MET A 461 -5.29 -18.71 -5.39
N TYR A 462 -4.50 -19.49 -4.66
CA TYR A 462 -4.91 -20.82 -4.19
C TYR A 462 -5.37 -20.68 -2.75
N ASN A 463 -6.61 -20.27 -2.56
CA ASN A 463 -7.18 -20.16 -1.25
C ASN A 463 -8.25 -21.23 -1.12
N SER A 464 -8.06 -22.12 -0.17
CA SER A 464 -9.07 -23.09 0.17
C SER A 464 -10.37 -22.38 0.50
N LEU A 465 -11.30 -22.58 -0.37
CA LEU A 465 -12.55 -22.00 -0.24
C LEU A 465 -13.56 -22.88 0.22
N THR A 466 -14.46 -22.56 0.65
CA THR A 466 -15.67 -23.33 0.82
C THR A 466 -15.62 -24.19 2.04
N GLY A 467 -16.48 -24.01 2.92
CA GLY A 467 -16.89 -24.83 4.01
C GLY A 467 -16.97 -26.34 3.76
N ILE A 468 -16.45 -26.82 2.64
CA ILE A 468 -16.18 -28.22 2.37
C ILE A 468 -14.67 -28.43 2.51
N THR A 469 -14.21 -28.24 3.72
CA THR A 469 -12.97 -28.85 4.13
C THR A 469 -13.22 -30.34 4.30
N PRO A 470 -12.19 -31.16 4.15
CA PRO A 470 -12.25 -32.57 4.51
C PRO A 470 -12.81 -32.85 5.91
N TRP A 471 -12.99 -31.84 6.72
CA TRP A 471 -13.65 -31.88 8.03
C TRP A 471 -15.08 -32.37 8.02
N TYR A 472 -15.80 -32.24 6.92
CA TYR A 472 -17.16 -32.74 6.77
C TYR A 472 -17.21 -34.23 6.42
N PHE A 473 -16.08 -34.80 6.02
CA PHE A 473 -15.98 -36.22 5.76
C PHE A 473 -15.26 -36.86 6.94
N ASP A 474 -16.06 -37.50 7.77
CA ASP A 474 -15.74 -38.30 8.93
C ASP A 474 -14.23 -38.45 9.29
N ARG A 475 -13.90 -38.10 10.55
CA ARG A 475 -12.59 -38.29 11.19
C ARG A 475 -12.03 -39.74 11.12
N ARG A 476 -12.77 -40.66 10.55
CA ARG A 476 -12.46 -42.10 10.50
C ARG A 476 -12.06 -42.61 9.13
N THR A 477 -12.15 -41.82 8.08
CA THR A 477 -11.77 -42.26 6.75
C THR A 477 -10.36 -41.82 6.41
N GLU A 478 -9.57 -42.73 5.95
CA GLU A 478 -8.16 -42.64 5.51
C GLU A 478 -7.87 -41.60 4.40
N TRP A 479 -8.78 -40.67 4.16
CA TRP A 479 -8.75 -39.69 3.09
C TRP A 479 -7.70 -38.59 3.28
N TYR A 480 -7.23 -38.44 4.50
CA TYR A 480 -6.24 -37.40 4.85
C TYR A 480 -4.81 -37.78 4.50
N ASP A 481 -4.52 -39.07 4.44
CA ASP A 481 -3.19 -39.60 4.10
C ASP A 481 -3.11 -40.09 2.65
N ALA A 482 -4.16 -39.89 1.85
CA ALA A 482 -4.17 -40.37 0.48
C ALA A 482 -3.21 -39.54 -0.40
N PRO A 483 -2.17 -40.18 -0.97
CA PRO A 483 -1.30 -39.54 -1.96
C PRO A 483 -2.06 -38.98 -3.18
N SER A 484 -3.28 -39.45 -3.40
CA SER A 484 -4.19 -39.02 -4.44
C SER A 484 -4.68 -37.57 -4.29
N PHE A 485 -4.60 -36.99 -3.09
CA PHE A 485 -5.08 -35.65 -2.85
C PHE A 485 -4.16 -34.59 -3.48
N SER A 486 -2.87 -34.80 -3.47
CA SER A 486 -1.88 -33.91 -4.11
C SER A 486 -1.64 -34.23 -5.59
N GLY A 487 -2.06 -35.42 -6.03
CA GLY A 487 -1.86 -35.90 -7.40
C GLY A 487 -3.07 -35.77 -8.34
N ASP A 488 -4.24 -35.42 -7.83
CA ASP A 488 -5.42 -35.17 -8.67
C ASP A 488 -5.34 -33.75 -9.26
N PRO A 489 -5.13 -33.61 -10.59
CA PRO A 489 -5.10 -32.30 -11.22
C PRO A 489 -6.36 -31.46 -10.95
N GLY A 490 -7.49 -32.11 -10.74
CA GLY A 490 -8.74 -31.45 -10.44
C GLY A 490 -8.84 -30.90 -9.02
N TYR A 491 -8.06 -31.39 -8.09
CA TYR A 491 -8.02 -30.86 -6.73
C TYR A 491 -7.34 -29.49 -6.68
N LYS A 492 -6.25 -29.30 -7.42
CA LYS A 492 -5.56 -28.00 -7.53
C LYS A 492 -6.45 -26.93 -8.14
N ASP A 493 -7.21 -27.28 -9.16
CA ASP A 493 -8.16 -26.36 -9.80
C ASP A 493 -9.33 -25.98 -8.87
N ALA A 494 -9.70 -26.85 -7.94
CA ALA A 494 -10.82 -26.64 -7.02
C ALA A 494 -10.61 -25.49 -6.01
N TYR A 495 -9.37 -25.08 -5.78
CA TYR A 495 -8.99 -24.01 -4.85
C TYR A 495 -8.42 -22.78 -5.55
N ARG A 496 -8.44 -22.79 -6.87
CA ARG A 496 -7.97 -21.71 -7.71
C ARG A 496 -9.00 -20.59 -7.75
N ASN A 497 -8.58 -19.37 -7.47
CA ASN A 497 -9.39 -18.15 -7.56
C ASN A 497 -8.74 -17.19 -8.57
N PRO A 498 -9.06 -17.31 -9.86
CA PRO A 498 -8.56 -16.42 -10.89
C PRO A 498 -9.32 -15.09 -10.87
N LEU A 499 -8.62 -13.99 -10.85
CA LEU A 499 -9.18 -12.64 -10.85
C LEU A 499 -8.37 -11.74 -11.77
N ARG A 500 -9.04 -11.00 -12.64
CA ARG A 500 -8.45 -9.92 -13.41
C ARG A 500 -9.07 -8.60 -13.01
N GLN A 501 -8.22 -7.62 -12.73
CA GLN A 501 -8.63 -6.27 -12.37
C GLN A 501 -7.93 -5.28 -13.31
N LYS A 502 -8.70 -4.41 -13.90
CA LYS A 502 -8.22 -3.28 -14.69
C LYS A 502 -8.58 -2.00 -13.98
N HIS A 503 -7.65 -1.09 -13.94
CA HIS A 503 -7.83 0.18 -13.28
C HIS A 503 -7.30 1.31 -14.17
N PHE A 504 -8.16 2.22 -14.57
CA PHE A 504 -7.79 3.46 -15.26
C PHE A 504 -8.01 4.64 -14.33
N ASN A 505 -7.04 5.53 -14.25
CA ASN A 505 -7.09 6.76 -13.47
C ASN A 505 -6.71 7.94 -14.36
N LEU A 506 -7.40 9.05 -14.19
CA LEU A 506 -7.08 10.32 -14.81
C LEU A 506 -7.34 11.42 -13.79
N ASP A 507 -6.35 12.25 -13.50
CA ASP A 507 -6.52 13.43 -12.67
C ASP A 507 -5.85 14.65 -13.30
N ALA A 508 -6.43 15.81 -13.03
CA ALA A 508 -5.87 17.10 -13.38
C ALA A 508 -5.99 18.04 -12.18
N SER A 509 -4.92 18.71 -11.84
CA SER A 509 -4.88 19.69 -10.74
C SER A 509 -4.07 20.91 -11.14
N ASN A 510 -4.43 22.06 -10.55
CA ASN A 510 -3.71 23.30 -10.72
C ASN A 510 -3.55 24.02 -9.37
N THR A 511 -2.41 24.67 -9.20
CA THR A 511 -2.13 25.56 -8.10
C THR A 511 -2.02 27.00 -8.61
N SER A 512 -2.78 27.92 -8.00
CA SER A 512 -2.76 29.36 -8.32
C SER A 512 -2.40 30.12 -7.06
N THR A 513 -1.34 30.93 -7.12
CA THR A 513 -0.91 31.77 -6.02
C THR A 513 -1.09 33.24 -6.41
N PHE A 514 -1.59 34.07 -5.51
CA PHE A 514 -1.75 35.51 -5.76
C PHE A 514 -1.61 36.32 -4.48
N GLY A 515 -0.89 37.42 -4.58
CA GLY A 515 -0.72 38.36 -3.49
C GLY A 515 -1.78 39.47 -3.46
N THR A 516 -2.25 39.83 -2.28
CA THR A 516 -3.19 40.93 -2.06
C THR A 516 -2.74 41.78 -0.88
N ARG A 517 -3.41 42.91 -0.62
CA ARG A 517 -3.18 43.70 0.60
C ARG A 517 -3.55 42.96 1.89
N ALA A 518 -4.35 41.90 1.77
CA ALA A 518 -4.77 41.05 2.89
C ALA A 518 -3.84 39.83 3.10
N GLY A 519 -2.72 39.74 2.38
CA GLY A 519 -1.79 38.64 2.43
C GLY A 519 -1.78 37.81 1.15
N ALA A 520 -1.05 36.70 1.19
CA ALA A 520 -0.92 35.75 0.09
C ALA A 520 -2.03 34.69 0.13
N PHE A 521 -2.53 34.34 -1.04
CA PHE A 521 -3.50 33.25 -1.22
C PHE A 521 -2.93 32.19 -2.15
N THR A 522 -3.17 30.92 -1.81
CA THR A 522 -2.91 29.78 -2.69
C THR A 522 -4.21 29.00 -2.87
N LEU A 523 -4.65 28.83 -4.10
CA LEU A 523 -5.82 28.05 -4.47
C LEU A 523 -5.36 26.79 -5.18
N ASP A 524 -5.58 25.64 -4.53
CA ASP A 524 -5.38 24.32 -5.13
C ASP A 524 -6.74 23.75 -5.54
N TYR A 525 -6.87 23.28 -6.78
CA TYR A 525 -8.09 22.67 -7.27
C TYR A 525 -7.80 21.58 -8.29
N GLY A 526 -8.69 20.60 -8.36
CA GLY A 526 -8.50 19.48 -9.28
C GLY A 526 -9.74 18.62 -9.46
N LEU A 527 -9.67 17.81 -10.50
CA LEU A 527 -10.67 16.82 -10.87
C LEU A 527 -10.00 15.47 -11.03
N SER A 528 -10.70 14.40 -10.68
CA SER A 528 -10.24 13.05 -10.98
C SER A 528 -11.36 12.14 -11.45
N TYR A 529 -11.01 11.20 -12.29
CA TYR A 529 -11.83 10.10 -12.78
C TYR A 529 -11.09 8.78 -12.58
N SER A 530 -11.78 7.78 -12.08
CA SER A 530 -11.27 6.42 -11.96
C SER A 530 -12.30 5.43 -12.50
N ASP A 531 -11.82 4.43 -13.24
CA ASP A 531 -12.62 3.32 -13.78
C ASP A 531 -11.96 2.00 -13.39
N GLU A 532 -12.65 1.22 -12.58
CA GLU A 532 -12.21 -0.07 -12.07
C GLU A 532 -13.12 -1.16 -12.63
N ASP A 533 -12.54 -2.14 -13.32
CA ASP A 533 -13.22 -3.30 -13.88
C ASP A 533 -12.65 -4.57 -13.27
N ILE A 534 -13.50 -5.38 -12.70
CA ILE A 534 -13.16 -6.67 -12.11
C ILE A 534 -13.88 -7.78 -12.88
N ALA A 535 -13.14 -8.79 -13.30
CA ALA A 535 -13.65 -9.93 -14.03
C ALA A 535 -12.95 -11.23 -13.61
N PRO A 536 -13.52 -12.41 -13.90
CA PRO A 536 -12.81 -13.67 -13.80
C PRO A 536 -11.49 -13.63 -14.59
N GLY A 537 -10.37 -13.93 -13.94
CA GLY A 537 -9.03 -13.89 -14.53
C GLY A 537 -8.48 -15.27 -14.88
N GLY A 538 -7.21 -15.30 -15.27
CA GLY A 538 -6.46 -16.51 -15.59
C GLY A 538 -6.19 -16.67 -17.08
N SER A 539 -5.02 -17.23 -17.42
CA SER A 539 -4.66 -17.56 -18.78
C SER A 539 -5.36 -18.84 -19.24
N GLY A 540 -6.44 -18.71 -19.96
CA GLY A 540 -7.18 -19.84 -20.52
C GLY A 540 -8.69 -19.72 -20.31
N PRO A 541 -9.48 -20.61 -20.90
CA PRO A 541 -10.90 -20.63 -20.67
C PRO A 541 -11.15 -20.91 -19.19
N ILE A 542 -12.11 -20.16 -18.58
CA ILE A 542 -12.57 -20.42 -17.24
C ILE A 542 -13.11 -21.84 -17.21
N LYS A 543 -12.50 -22.69 -16.40
CA LYS A 543 -12.97 -24.06 -16.29
C LYS A 543 -14.28 -24.08 -15.52
N HIS A 544 -15.15 -25.00 -15.83
CA HIS A 544 -16.41 -25.21 -15.10
C HIS A 544 -16.16 -25.36 -13.59
N ASP A 545 -15.07 -26.02 -13.20
CA ASP A 545 -14.68 -26.22 -11.81
C ASP A 545 -14.33 -24.91 -11.10
N ASP A 546 -13.79 -23.90 -11.79
CA ASP A 546 -13.50 -22.58 -11.24
C ASP A 546 -14.81 -21.85 -10.85
N LEU A 547 -15.84 -21.99 -11.67
CA LEU A 547 -17.17 -21.43 -11.41
C LEU A 547 -17.88 -22.13 -10.25
N VAL A 548 -17.81 -23.44 -10.23
CA VAL A 548 -18.46 -24.28 -9.23
C VAL A 548 -17.84 -24.11 -7.84
N ASN A 549 -16.53 -24.06 -7.79
CA ASN A 549 -15.80 -23.99 -6.51
C ASN A 549 -15.75 -22.57 -5.94
N ASN A 550 -15.79 -21.55 -6.78
CA ASN A 550 -15.72 -20.15 -6.37
C ASN A 550 -17.09 -19.45 -6.30
N ARG A 551 -18.14 -20.17 -6.39
CA ARG A 551 -19.58 -19.83 -6.33
C ARG A 551 -20.00 -18.56 -7.08
N PHE A 552 -19.20 -17.52 -7.16
CA PHE A 552 -19.33 -16.32 -7.99
C PHE A 552 -17.97 -15.70 -8.12
N LEU A 553 -17.37 -15.83 -9.27
CA LEU A 553 -16.27 -14.96 -9.65
C LEU A 553 -16.87 -13.57 -9.84
N ARG A 554 -16.24 -12.56 -9.23
CA ARG A 554 -16.72 -11.18 -9.36
C ARG A 554 -16.65 -10.73 -10.80
N ASN A 555 -17.68 -10.02 -11.25
CA ASN A 555 -17.76 -9.41 -12.57
C ASN A 555 -18.50 -8.09 -12.44
N ALA A 556 -17.77 -7.00 -12.28
CA ALA A 556 -18.35 -5.72 -11.94
C ALA A 556 -17.47 -4.55 -12.38
N GLU A 557 -18.08 -3.37 -12.48
CA GLU A 557 -17.46 -2.11 -12.86
C GLU A 557 -17.78 -1.03 -11.82
N ARG A 558 -16.81 -0.17 -11.52
CA ARG A 558 -16.95 0.97 -10.62
C ARG A 558 -16.31 2.20 -11.24
N LYS A 559 -17.11 3.24 -11.42
CA LYS A 559 -16.64 4.55 -11.90
C LYS A 559 -16.72 5.56 -10.78
N GLU A 560 -15.65 6.28 -10.56
CA GLU A 560 -15.58 7.32 -9.55
C GLU A 560 -15.19 8.66 -10.16
N TYR A 561 -15.89 9.70 -9.74
CA TYR A 561 -15.66 11.10 -10.10
C TYR A 561 -15.38 11.87 -8.83
N SER A 562 -14.33 12.68 -8.82
CA SER A 562 -13.99 13.52 -7.68
C SER A 562 -13.65 14.93 -8.14
N ALA A 563 -14.06 15.90 -7.35
CA ALA A 563 -13.66 17.30 -7.46
C ALA A 563 -13.14 17.77 -6.11
N VAL A 564 -12.02 18.47 -6.11
CA VAL A 564 -11.37 18.99 -4.91
C VAL A 564 -11.01 20.46 -5.09
N ALA A 565 -11.14 21.23 -4.03
CA ALA A 565 -10.63 22.59 -3.98
C ALA A 565 -10.24 22.96 -2.55
N SER A 566 -9.15 23.72 -2.40
CA SER A 566 -8.74 24.32 -1.14
C SER A 566 -8.11 25.68 -1.35
N LEU A 567 -8.42 26.60 -0.43
CA LEU A 567 -7.85 27.92 -0.36
C LEU A 567 -7.02 28.05 0.90
N LYS A 568 -5.73 28.33 0.73
CA LYS A 568 -4.81 28.66 1.79
C LYS A 568 -4.62 30.19 1.80
N TRP A 569 -4.76 30.79 2.96
CA TRP A 569 -4.57 32.21 3.20
C TRP A 569 -3.45 32.44 4.22
N GLN A 570 -2.48 33.23 3.85
CA GLN A 570 -1.36 33.67 4.69
C GLN A 570 -1.44 35.21 4.82
N PRO A 571 -2.11 35.73 5.86
CA PRO A 571 -2.23 37.19 6.09
C PRO A 571 -0.88 37.83 6.37
N ASP A 572 0.01 37.11 6.99
CA ASP A 572 1.39 37.50 7.31
C ASP A 572 2.31 36.27 7.35
N GLU A 573 3.56 36.43 7.74
CA GLU A 573 4.56 35.36 7.81
C GLU A 573 4.31 34.33 8.92
N HIS A 574 3.41 34.64 9.87
CA HIS A 574 3.14 33.81 11.04
C HIS A 574 1.88 32.94 10.87
N TRP A 575 0.85 33.47 10.25
CA TRP A 575 -0.44 32.77 10.16
C TRP A 575 -0.63 32.08 8.83
N GLU A 576 -1.13 30.85 8.92
CA GLU A 576 -1.58 30.07 7.77
C GLU A 576 -2.96 29.47 8.07
N LEU A 577 -3.95 29.82 7.24
CA LEU A 577 -5.31 29.32 7.33
C LEU A 577 -5.64 28.58 6.03
N LEU A 578 -6.22 27.40 6.15
CA LEU A 578 -6.66 26.62 5.00
C LEU A 578 -8.13 26.22 5.19
N ALA A 579 -8.91 26.34 4.13
CA ALA A 579 -10.27 25.81 4.04
C ALA A 579 -10.47 25.18 2.67
N GLY A 580 -11.13 24.01 2.64
CA GLY A 580 -11.36 23.31 1.39
C GLY A 580 -12.33 22.15 1.53
N GLY A 581 -12.49 21.39 0.46
CA GLY A 581 -13.32 20.21 0.49
C GLY A 581 -13.18 19.36 -0.76
N ARG A 582 -13.69 18.13 -0.65
CA ARG A 582 -13.76 17.15 -1.73
C ARG A 582 -15.20 16.72 -1.93
N TRP A 583 -15.63 16.66 -3.16
CA TRP A 583 -16.85 16.01 -3.58
C TRP A 583 -16.52 14.74 -4.36
N ASN A 584 -17.16 13.63 -3.99
CA ASN A 584 -17.01 12.32 -4.65
C ASN A 584 -18.37 11.80 -5.10
N ARG A 585 -18.38 11.11 -6.25
CA ARG A 585 -19.49 10.32 -6.73
C ARG A 585 -18.98 9.00 -7.27
N VAL A 586 -19.66 7.90 -6.92
CA VAL A 586 -19.38 6.58 -7.46
C VAL A 586 -20.64 6.00 -8.12
N ASP A 587 -20.43 5.36 -9.27
CA ASP A 587 -21.42 4.55 -9.96
C ASP A 587 -20.89 3.12 -10.04
N VAL A 588 -21.60 2.14 -9.46
CA VAL A 588 -21.23 0.70 -9.45
C VAL A 588 -22.24 -0.07 -10.28
N HIS A 589 -21.75 -1.01 -11.08
CA HIS A 589 -22.55 -1.94 -11.84
C HIS A 589 -22.03 -3.36 -11.62
N ASP A 590 -22.79 -4.17 -10.88
CA ASP A 590 -22.56 -5.61 -10.75
C ASP A 590 -23.21 -6.32 -11.96
N ARG A 591 -22.39 -6.99 -12.76
CA ARG A 591 -22.86 -7.76 -13.94
C ARG A 591 -23.35 -9.13 -13.55
N ASN A 592 -23.03 -9.60 -12.33
CA ASN A 592 -23.54 -10.87 -11.80
C ASN A 592 -25.02 -10.76 -11.43
N ARG A 593 -25.74 -11.85 -11.61
CA ARG A 593 -27.17 -11.98 -11.31
C ARG A 593 -27.38 -13.21 -10.45
N LEU A 594 -28.27 -13.10 -9.46
CA LEU A 594 -28.70 -14.26 -8.67
C LEU A 594 -29.78 -15.02 -9.42
N ALA A 595 -29.56 -16.31 -9.53
CA ALA A 595 -30.60 -17.23 -9.96
C ALA A 595 -31.33 -17.78 -8.73
N THR A 596 -32.65 -17.69 -8.70
CA THR A 596 -33.51 -18.24 -7.66
C THR A 596 -34.43 -19.21 -8.27
N PRO A 597 -34.50 -20.47 -7.78
CA PRO A 597 -35.49 -21.42 -8.27
C PRO A 597 -36.90 -20.94 -7.98
N ASP A 598 -37.78 -20.96 -8.98
CA ASP A 598 -39.19 -20.59 -8.86
C ASP A 598 -40.07 -21.80 -8.65
N ALA A 599 -39.72 -22.92 -9.30
CA ALA A 599 -40.50 -24.15 -9.22
C ALA A 599 -39.57 -25.35 -9.05
N TYR A 600 -40.11 -26.34 -8.37
CA TYR A 600 -39.47 -27.62 -8.10
C TYR A 600 -40.35 -28.77 -8.55
N GLU A 601 -39.76 -29.85 -9.03
CA GLU A 601 -40.42 -31.09 -9.34
C GLU A 601 -39.86 -32.18 -8.43
N VAL A 602 -40.76 -33.04 -7.89
CA VAL A 602 -40.37 -34.16 -7.06
C VAL A 602 -40.05 -35.38 -7.96
N GLN A 603 -38.76 -35.75 -7.99
CA GLN A 603 -38.29 -36.88 -8.80
C GLN A 603 -38.20 -38.20 -8.02
N GLY A 604 -38.62 -38.23 -6.74
CA GLY A 604 -38.56 -39.38 -5.89
C GLY A 604 -38.06 -39.09 -4.50
N GLN A 605 -37.76 -40.12 -3.73
CA GLN A 605 -37.22 -40.03 -2.39
C GLN A 605 -35.78 -40.53 -2.34
N TYR A 606 -34.96 -39.90 -1.55
CA TYR A 606 -33.57 -40.30 -1.31
C TYR A 606 -33.19 -40.21 0.16
N ARG A 607 -32.17 -40.97 0.57
CA ARG A 607 -31.54 -40.83 1.88
C ARG A 607 -30.19 -40.16 1.73
N TYR A 608 -29.85 -39.25 2.63
CA TYR A 608 -28.55 -38.53 2.61
C TYR A 608 -27.36 -39.51 2.66
N THR A 609 -27.48 -40.61 3.38
CA THR A 609 -26.51 -41.70 3.43
C THR A 609 -26.27 -42.36 2.08
N GLU A 610 -27.26 -42.41 1.22
CA GLU A 610 -27.18 -42.98 -0.13
C GLU A 610 -26.44 -42.02 -1.07
N LEU A 611 -26.61 -40.74 -0.88
CA LEU A 611 -25.87 -39.73 -1.61
C LEU A 611 -24.37 -39.69 -1.23
N LEU A 612 -24.05 -39.90 0.04
CA LEU A 612 -22.66 -39.94 0.52
C LEU A 612 -21.96 -41.26 0.14
N ASN A 613 -22.66 -42.40 0.14
CA ASN A 613 -22.07 -43.71 -0.02
C ASN A 613 -21.99 -44.24 -1.46
N GLY A 614 -22.21 -43.38 -2.46
CA GLY A 614 -21.94 -43.81 -3.83
C GLY A 614 -23.13 -44.20 -4.62
N ASN A 615 -24.08 -43.31 -4.82
CA ASN A 615 -25.02 -43.45 -5.91
C ASN A 615 -24.23 -43.71 -7.22
N PRO A 616 -24.47 -44.86 -7.92
CA PRO A 616 -23.79 -45.18 -9.17
C PRO A 616 -24.05 -44.16 -10.29
N ALA A 617 -25.08 -43.31 -10.15
CA ALA A 617 -25.30 -42.16 -11.03
C ALA A 617 -24.31 -41.00 -10.80
N LEU A 618 -23.50 -41.06 -9.75
CA LEU A 618 -22.47 -40.04 -9.44
C LEU A 618 -21.08 -40.67 -9.41
N PRO A 619 -20.41 -40.84 -10.55
CA PRO A 619 -19.23 -41.68 -10.71
C PRO A 619 -17.98 -41.23 -9.96
N SER A 620 -17.99 -40.07 -9.29
CA SER A 620 -16.85 -39.64 -8.48
C SER A 620 -17.28 -38.74 -7.31
N TRP A 621 -16.48 -38.69 -6.25
CA TRP A 621 -16.65 -37.71 -5.16
C TRP A 621 -16.78 -36.29 -5.69
N ARG A 622 -16.20 -36.02 -6.85
CA ARG A 622 -16.21 -34.77 -7.59
C ARG A 622 -17.61 -34.43 -8.08
N ALA A 623 -18.29 -35.39 -8.65
CA ALA A 623 -19.70 -35.26 -9.07
C ALA A 623 -20.62 -35.07 -7.86
N LYS A 624 -20.35 -35.76 -6.73
CA LYS A 624 -21.07 -35.56 -5.47
C LYS A 624 -20.90 -34.15 -4.91
N ARG A 625 -19.70 -33.62 -4.99
CA ARG A 625 -19.39 -32.26 -4.55
C ARG A 625 -20.01 -31.21 -5.46
N ILE A 626 -19.98 -31.43 -6.75
CA ILE A 626 -20.63 -30.59 -7.76
C ILE A 626 -22.13 -30.55 -7.54
N ALA A 627 -22.75 -31.70 -7.31
CA ALA A 627 -24.16 -31.80 -6.99
C ALA A 627 -24.58 -31.04 -5.73
N LEU A 628 -23.73 -31.00 -4.71
CA LEU A 628 -23.96 -30.29 -3.46
C LEU A 628 -23.86 -28.76 -3.59
N LEU A 629 -23.22 -28.27 -4.64
CA LEU A 629 -22.90 -26.87 -4.83
C LEU A 629 -23.58 -26.22 -6.04
N ASN A 630 -24.16 -27.01 -6.94
CA ASN A 630 -24.54 -26.54 -8.28
C ASN A 630 -25.99 -26.09 -8.41
N TRP A 631 -26.27 -24.98 -7.81
CA TRP A 631 -27.47 -24.22 -8.11
C TRP A 631 -27.19 -23.03 -9.07
N TYR A 632 -26.06 -23.06 -9.78
CA TYR A 632 -25.59 -21.89 -10.53
C TYR A 632 -25.40 -22.18 -12.02
N PRO A 633 -25.78 -21.23 -12.89
CA PRO A 633 -25.55 -21.36 -14.31
C PRO A 633 -24.05 -21.36 -14.65
N ASP A 634 -23.73 -21.79 -15.87
CA ASP A 634 -22.40 -21.65 -16.44
C ASP A 634 -22.00 -20.16 -16.62
N ALA A 635 -20.78 -19.91 -17.10
CA ALA A 635 -20.28 -18.55 -17.34
C ALA A 635 -21.13 -17.73 -18.33
N ASN A 636 -21.94 -18.39 -19.13
CA ASN A 636 -22.85 -17.78 -20.10
C ASN A 636 -24.27 -17.60 -19.55
N GLY A 637 -24.51 -17.97 -18.29
CA GLY A 637 -25.82 -17.88 -17.67
C GLY A 637 -26.73 -19.05 -17.98
N ASN A 638 -26.23 -20.16 -18.53
CA ASN A 638 -27.01 -21.33 -18.88
C ASN A 638 -26.88 -22.40 -17.83
N PHE A 639 -28.03 -23.02 -17.45
CA PHE A 639 -28.05 -24.25 -16.69
C PHE A 639 -27.89 -25.40 -17.66
N THR A 640 -26.86 -26.21 -17.51
CA THR A 640 -26.74 -27.43 -18.26
C THR A 640 -27.66 -28.48 -17.64
N GLN A 641 -28.16 -29.39 -18.46
CA GLN A 641 -28.98 -30.48 -17.98
C GLN A 641 -28.27 -31.36 -16.93
N GLU A 642 -26.93 -31.45 -17.04
CA GLU A 642 -26.08 -32.08 -16.03
C GLU A 642 -26.05 -31.32 -14.71
N SER A 643 -26.00 -30.00 -14.73
CA SER A 643 -26.01 -29.19 -13.50
C SER A 643 -27.36 -29.25 -12.78
N LEU A 644 -28.45 -29.35 -13.51
CA LEU A 644 -29.82 -29.52 -12.96
C LEU A 644 -30.05 -30.91 -12.41
N LEU A 645 -29.62 -31.95 -13.13
CA LEU A 645 -29.77 -33.35 -12.70
C LEU A 645 -28.84 -33.74 -11.55
N ALA A 646 -27.72 -32.99 -11.39
CA ALA A 646 -26.77 -33.25 -10.34
C ALA A 646 -27.10 -32.59 -8.99
N SER A 647 -28.18 -31.81 -8.88
CA SER A 647 -28.57 -31.12 -7.65
C SER A 647 -29.83 -31.69 -7.00
N PRO A 648 -29.69 -32.67 -6.11
CA PRO A 648 -30.84 -33.33 -5.46
C PRO A 648 -31.34 -32.56 -4.22
N TYR A 649 -31.19 -31.22 -4.18
CA TYR A 649 -31.46 -30.50 -2.95
C TYR A 649 -32.77 -29.74 -2.93
N LYS A 650 -33.47 -29.92 -1.83
CA LYS A 650 -34.66 -29.17 -1.46
C LYS A 650 -34.34 -27.71 -1.14
N LYS A 651 -35.23 -26.82 -1.53
CA LYS A 651 -35.21 -25.41 -1.12
C LYS A 651 -35.11 -25.32 0.42
N GLY A 652 -34.03 -24.67 0.92
CA GLY A 652 -33.78 -24.55 2.36
C GLY A 652 -32.84 -25.59 2.95
N THR A 653 -32.56 -26.71 2.27
CA THR A 653 -31.67 -27.75 2.79
C THR A 653 -30.18 -27.49 2.63
N VAL A 654 -29.81 -26.55 1.78
CA VAL A 654 -28.41 -26.11 1.69
C VAL A 654 -27.94 -25.45 3.00
N GLY A 655 -28.82 -24.76 3.71
CA GLY A 655 -28.57 -24.28 5.08
C GLY A 655 -28.46 -25.42 6.09
N ASP A 656 -29.24 -26.53 5.89
CA ASP A 656 -29.25 -27.70 6.76
C ASP A 656 -28.00 -28.57 6.57
N ILE A 657 -27.37 -28.58 5.40
CA ILE A 657 -26.08 -29.26 5.18
C ILE A 657 -24.95 -28.54 5.94
N GLY A 658 -25.04 -27.24 6.11
CA GLY A 658 -24.18 -26.46 7.01
C GLY A 658 -24.56 -26.59 8.48
N GLY A 659 -25.74 -27.07 8.80
CA GLY A 659 -26.33 -27.15 10.13
C GLY A 659 -26.38 -28.55 10.70
N TRP A 660 -25.32 -29.33 10.68
CA TRP A 660 -25.01 -30.46 11.61
C TRP A 660 -26.16 -31.36 12.12
N ASN A 661 -27.19 -31.58 11.36
CA ASN A 661 -28.20 -32.57 11.74
C ASN A 661 -27.90 -33.98 11.17
N PHE A 662 -26.74 -34.53 11.61
CA PHE A 662 -26.40 -35.94 11.34
C PHE A 662 -27.46 -36.95 11.82
N TYR A 663 -28.36 -36.53 12.71
CA TYR A 663 -29.41 -37.42 13.26
C TYR A 663 -30.52 -37.78 12.26
N ASP A 664 -30.66 -36.98 11.17
CA ASP A 664 -31.70 -37.24 10.15
C ASP A 664 -31.15 -37.78 8.83
N ALA A 665 -29.87 -38.08 8.73
CA ALA A 665 -29.22 -38.50 7.48
C ALA A 665 -29.77 -39.83 6.91
N GLY A 666 -30.39 -40.66 7.75
CA GLY A 666 -31.01 -41.91 7.35
C GLY A 666 -32.48 -41.79 6.99
N LYS A 667 -33.15 -40.65 7.18
CA LYS A 667 -34.54 -40.47 6.84
C LYS A 667 -34.71 -40.17 5.35
N PRO A 668 -35.71 -40.82 4.67
CA PRO A 668 -35.98 -40.45 3.28
C PRO A 668 -36.55 -39.05 3.18
N ARG A 669 -36.10 -38.32 2.18
CA ARG A 669 -36.58 -36.98 1.83
C ARG A 669 -36.93 -36.93 0.35
N ASP A 670 -37.90 -36.08 0.02
CA ASP A 670 -38.26 -35.85 -1.38
C ASP A 670 -37.11 -35.24 -2.15
N LEU A 671 -36.80 -35.80 -3.30
CA LEU A 671 -35.85 -35.28 -4.24
C LEU A 671 -36.56 -34.21 -5.07
N GLU A 672 -36.51 -32.96 -4.62
CA GLU A 672 -37.03 -31.80 -5.36
C GLU A 672 -35.94 -31.23 -6.25
N VAL A 673 -36.13 -31.25 -7.55
CA VAL A 673 -35.23 -30.66 -8.54
C VAL A 673 -35.82 -29.37 -9.06
N PRO A 674 -35.05 -28.26 -9.12
CA PRO A 674 -35.53 -27.03 -9.71
C PRO A 674 -35.81 -27.22 -11.20
N VAL A 675 -36.98 -26.78 -11.67
CA VAL A 675 -37.39 -26.88 -13.07
C VAL A 675 -37.60 -25.53 -13.74
N SER A 676 -37.65 -24.44 -12.94
CA SER A 676 -37.66 -23.06 -13.45
C SER A 676 -36.89 -22.14 -12.53
N TRP A 677 -36.40 -21.01 -13.09
CA TRP A 677 -35.54 -20.06 -12.43
C TRP A 677 -35.92 -18.61 -12.78
N SER A 678 -35.91 -17.74 -11.79
CA SER A 678 -35.91 -16.31 -11.99
C SER A 678 -34.51 -15.72 -11.72
N TRP A 679 -34.22 -14.62 -12.40
CA TRP A 679 -32.98 -13.94 -12.29
C TRP A 679 -33.15 -12.60 -11.59
N SER A 680 -32.31 -12.29 -10.62
CA SER A 680 -32.26 -10.94 -10.07
C SER A 680 -31.93 -9.91 -11.17
N PRO A 681 -32.43 -8.67 -11.08
CA PRO A 681 -31.92 -7.60 -11.92
C PRO A 681 -30.44 -7.38 -11.61
N PRO A 682 -29.67 -6.83 -12.57
CA PRO A 682 -28.32 -6.35 -12.31
C PRO A 682 -28.33 -5.30 -11.19
N ILE A 683 -27.38 -5.41 -10.27
CA ILE A 683 -27.26 -4.44 -9.18
C ILE A 683 -26.56 -3.20 -9.73
N ARG A 684 -27.22 -2.06 -9.66
CA ARG A 684 -26.66 -0.73 -9.95
C ARG A 684 -26.78 0.14 -8.73
N ARG A 685 -25.70 0.80 -8.39
CA ARG A 685 -25.64 1.66 -7.21
C ARG A 685 -24.95 2.97 -7.56
N ARG A 686 -25.44 4.05 -6.94
CA ARG A 686 -24.83 5.37 -7.01
C ARG A 686 -24.76 5.95 -5.61
N ASP A 687 -23.60 6.42 -5.22
CA ASP A 687 -23.35 7.11 -3.96
C ASP A 687 -22.61 8.41 -4.21
N THR A 688 -22.85 9.40 -3.34
CA THR A 688 -22.17 10.70 -3.35
C THR A 688 -21.80 11.09 -1.93
N ALA A 689 -20.70 11.82 -1.77
CA ALA A 689 -20.29 12.36 -0.49
C ALA A 689 -19.52 13.67 -0.66
N PHE A 690 -19.59 14.53 0.37
CA PHE A 690 -18.78 15.74 0.48
C PHE A 690 -17.99 15.70 1.79
N SER A 691 -16.74 16.11 1.74
CA SER A 691 -15.76 16.01 2.84
C SER A 691 -15.02 17.34 2.98
N PRO A 692 -15.39 18.20 3.95
CA PRO A 692 -14.71 19.46 4.23
C PRO A 692 -13.39 19.27 4.98
N THR A 693 -12.49 20.23 4.83
CA THR A 693 -11.22 20.33 5.56
C THR A 693 -10.94 21.77 5.93
N ALA A 694 -10.40 21.98 7.13
CA ALA A 694 -9.90 23.29 7.57
C ALA A 694 -8.68 23.11 8.46
N SER A 695 -7.74 24.05 8.38
CA SER A 695 -6.62 24.10 9.33
C SER A 695 -6.19 25.52 9.62
N VAL A 696 -5.60 25.67 10.79
CA VAL A 696 -4.95 26.92 11.24
C VAL A 696 -3.57 26.54 11.76
N ALA A 697 -2.56 27.23 11.28
CA ALA A 697 -1.20 27.11 11.81
C ALA A 697 -0.64 28.47 12.19
N TYR A 698 0.18 28.48 13.22
CA TYR A 698 0.99 29.62 13.64
C TYR A 698 2.46 29.26 13.55
N ARG A 699 3.21 30.00 12.76
CA ARG A 699 4.65 29.86 12.56
C ARG A 699 5.38 30.84 13.46
N PHE A 700 6.12 30.35 14.43
CA PHE A 700 7.04 31.14 15.22
C PHE A 700 8.29 31.53 14.42
N SER A 701 8.64 30.71 13.45
CA SER A 701 9.69 30.89 12.44
C SER A 701 9.38 29.96 11.25
N GLU A 702 10.13 30.06 10.16
CA GLU A 702 10.00 29.11 9.02
C GLU A 702 10.09 27.65 9.47
N ASP A 703 10.89 27.37 10.49
CA ASP A 703 11.25 26.05 10.98
C ASP A 703 10.49 25.61 12.24
N THR A 704 9.59 26.45 12.79
CA THR A 704 8.85 26.12 14.01
C THR A 704 7.41 26.53 13.88
N LEU A 705 6.49 25.54 14.01
CA LEU A 705 5.05 25.79 13.91
C LEU A 705 4.25 24.97 14.90
N VAL A 706 3.07 25.47 15.20
CA VAL A 706 1.97 24.75 15.83
C VAL A 706 0.74 24.80 14.93
N TYR A 707 -0.08 23.76 14.96
CA TYR A 707 -1.27 23.72 14.12
C TYR A 707 -2.44 22.96 14.73
N VAL A 708 -3.63 23.30 14.25
CA VAL A 708 -4.86 22.55 14.45
C VAL A 708 -5.47 22.29 13.09
N LYS A 709 -5.80 21.03 12.81
CA LYS A 709 -6.41 20.60 11.55
C LYS A 709 -7.68 19.80 11.84
N TYR A 710 -8.75 20.12 11.14
CA TYR A 710 -9.95 19.33 11.01
C TYR A 710 -10.08 18.84 9.58
N ALA A 711 -10.33 17.55 9.39
CA ALA A 711 -10.54 17.00 8.06
C ALA A 711 -11.62 15.93 8.10
N GLU A 712 -12.57 16.00 7.18
CA GLU A 712 -13.45 14.89 6.87
C GLU A 712 -12.94 14.12 5.65
N GLY A 713 -13.24 12.82 5.64
CA GLY A 713 -12.99 11.94 4.51
C GLY A 713 -14.15 10.99 4.34
N SER A 714 -14.53 10.72 3.11
CA SER A 714 -15.57 9.76 2.79
C SER A 714 -15.02 8.62 1.97
N LYS A 715 -15.34 7.39 2.36
CA LYS A 715 -15.09 6.20 1.55
C LYS A 715 -16.42 5.65 1.07
N LEU A 716 -16.62 5.69 -0.23
CA LEU A 716 -17.76 5.06 -0.89
C LEU A 716 -17.54 3.54 -0.96
N PRO A 717 -18.59 2.70 -0.84
CA PRO A 717 -18.41 1.26 -0.83
C PRO A 717 -17.64 0.73 -2.04
N SER A 718 -16.73 -0.21 -1.80
CA SER A 718 -15.88 -0.82 -2.83
C SER A 718 -16.63 -1.84 -3.68
N LEU A 719 -16.05 -2.25 -4.80
CA LEU A 719 -16.59 -3.35 -5.62
C LEU A 719 -16.77 -4.62 -4.79
N PHE A 720 -15.82 -4.92 -3.92
CA PHE A 720 -15.87 -6.12 -3.09
C PHE A 720 -16.99 -6.11 -2.05
N GLU A 721 -17.37 -4.92 -1.57
CA GLU A 721 -18.43 -4.75 -0.58
C GLU A 721 -19.82 -4.73 -1.21
N THR A 722 -19.93 -4.32 -2.46
CA THR A 722 -21.22 -4.05 -3.12
C THR A 722 -21.62 -5.08 -4.17
N THR A 723 -20.72 -5.98 -4.56
CA THR A 723 -20.97 -6.95 -5.63
C THR A 723 -21.07 -8.37 -5.14
N LEU A 724 -21.83 -9.17 -5.89
CA LEU A 724 -21.95 -10.59 -5.62
C LEU A 724 -20.61 -11.29 -5.87
N GLY A 725 -20.20 -12.05 -4.91
CA GLY A 725 -18.98 -12.81 -4.97
C GLY A 725 -18.88 -13.79 -3.82
N LEU A 726 -17.76 -14.47 -3.75
CA LEU A 726 -17.52 -15.47 -2.74
C LEU A 726 -17.96 -15.02 -1.34
N PHE A 727 -18.86 -15.78 -0.70
CA PHE A 727 -19.47 -15.52 0.62
C PHE A 727 -20.42 -14.30 0.75
N THR A 728 -20.68 -13.55 -0.30
CA THR A 728 -21.77 -12.56 -0.31
C THR A 728 -23.05 -13.09 -0.98
N ALA A 729 -23.04 -14.35 -1.40
CA ALA A 729 -24.02 -14.95 -2.31
C ALA A 729 -25.43 -15.14 -1.76
N ALA A 730 -25.64 -15.06 -0.46
CA ALA A 730 -26.91 -15.47 0.12
C ALA A 730 -27.94 -14.34 0.24
N LYS A 731 -27.52 -13.09 0.18
CA LYS A 731 -28.45 -11.93 0.22
C LYS A 731 -27.87 -10.78 -0.60
N PRO A 732 -28.70 -10.01 -1.30
CA PRO A 732 -28.25 -8.77 -1.91
C PRO A 732 -27.59 -7.93 -0.82
N VAL A 733 -26.37 -7.44 -1.09
CA VAL A 733 -25.70 -6.45 -0.26
C VAL A 733 -26.49 -5.15 -0.49
N GLY A 734 -27.65 -5.02 0.16
CA GLY A 734 -28.48 -3.85 0.05
C GLY A 734 -28.04 -2.79 1.06
N GLU A 735 -28.10 -1.54 0.66
CA GLU A 735 -28.10 -0.37 1.55
C GLU A 735 -26.87 -0.13 2.44
N LEU A 736 -25.66 -0.51 1.97
CA LEU A 736 -24.45 -0.03 2.63
C LEU A 736 -24.37 1.49 2.51
N LYS A 737 -24.12 2.18 3.62
CA LYS A 737 -23.87 3.62 3.63
C LYS A 737 -22.38 3.90 3.39
N PRO A 738 -22.04 5.05 2.79
CA PRO A 738 -20.66 5.53 2.77
C PRO A 738 -20.09 5.65 4.20
N GLU A 739 -18.82 5.30 4.36
CA GLU A 739 -18.09 5.57 5.60
C GLU A 739 -17.70 7.04 5.66
N LEU A 740 -17.91 7.69 6.80
CA LEU A 740 -17.55 9.09 7.01
C LEU A 740 -16.57 9.22 8.18
N ALA A 741 -15.32 9.54 7.86
CA ALA A 741 -14.29 9.83 8.85
C ALA A 741 -14.26 11.32 9.18
N ARG A 742 -14.22 11.66 10.48
CA ARG A 742 -14.00 13.01 11.01
C ARG A 742 -12.74 12.96 11.88
N SER A 743 -11.74 13.71 11.50
CA SER A 743 -10.42 13.68 12.13
C SER A 743 -10.02 15.07 12.63
N TRP A 744 -9.63 15.15 13.89
CA TRP A 744 -8.94 16.28 14.49
C TRP A 744 -7.48 15.93 14.67
N GLU A 745 -6.60 16.87 14.36
CA GLU A 745 -5.19 16.75 14.61
C GLU A 745 -4.65 18.08 15.18
N ILE A 746 -3.87 17.99 16.27
CA ILE A 746 -3.17 19.12 16.89
C ILE A 746 -1.71 18.73 16.93
N GLY A 747 -0.83 19.56 16.40
CA GLY A 747 0.58 19.24 16.36
C GLY A 747 1.50 20.44 16.49
N ALA A 748 2.75 20.11 16.73
CA ALA A 748 3.86 21.05 16.78
C ALA A 748 5.07 20.41 16.13
N SER A 749 5.84 21.22 15.40
CA SER A 749 7.11 20.78 14.84
C SER A 749 8.18 21.88 14.87
N THR A 750 9.43 21.45 14.89
CA THR A 750 10.57 22.35 14.85
C THR A 750 11.78 21.70 14.18
N LEU A 751 12.50 22.49 13.43
CA LEU A 751 13.84 22.20 12.92
C LEU A 751 14.83 23.11 13.61
N ARG A 752 15.96 22.57 14.01
CA ARG A 752 17.05 23.31 14.61
C ARG A 752 18.37 22.89 13.98
N TYR A 753 19.19 23.85 13.71
CA TYR A 753 20.54 23.66 13.19
C TYR A 753 21.54 24.17 14.21
N ASP A 754 22.74 23.62 14.18
CA ASP A 754 23.85 24.05 15.03
C ASP A 754 23.52 24.05 16.54
N LEU A 755 22.78 23.04 17.01
CA LEU A 755 22.28 22.98 18.38
C LEU A 755 23.35 22.45 19.34
N PHE A 756 24.00 21.33 19.00
CA PHE A 756 25.01 20.66 19.83
C PHE A 756 26.41 20.76 19.20
N THR A 757 26.49 20.66 17.88
CA THR A 757 27.73 20.78 17.12
C THR A 757 27.50 21.58 15.82
N ALA A 758 28.52 22.26 15.33
CA ALA A 758 28.42 22.99 14.07
C ALA A 758 28.04 22.03 12.94
N GLY A 759 27.02 22.37 12.18
CA GLY A 759 26.46 21.57 11.08
C GLY A 759 25.52 20.47 11.49
N ASP A 760 25.13 20.34 12.77
CA ASP A 760 24.12 19.37 13.17
C ASP A 760 22.71 19.86 12.85
N ARG A 761 21.80 18.92 12.76
CA ARG A 761 20.36 19.14 12.53
C ARG A 761 19.55 18.29 13.48
N LEU A 762 18.57 18.92 14.14
CA LEU A 762 17.55 18.27 14.94
C LEU A 762 16.18 18.62 14.41
N ALA A 763 15.41 17.60 14.03
CA ALA A 763 14.01 17.71 13.64
C ALA A 763 13.12 17.04 14.69
N LEU A 764 12.05 17.71 15.11
CA LEU A 764 11.08 17.19 16.08
C LEU A 764 9.68 17.44 15.57
N LYS A 765 8.80 16.44 15.70
CA LYS A 765 7.35 16.58 15.47
C LYS A 765 6.56 15.78 16.48
N LEU A 766 5.53 16.40 17.04
CA LEU A 766 4.56 15.78 17.94
C LEU A 766 3.16 16.09 17.43
N ALA A 767 2.32 15.06 17.32
CA ALA A 767 0.94 15.22 16.91
C ALA A 767 0.01 14.41 17.81
N TYR A 768 -1.09 14.99 18.25
CA TYR A 768 -2.27 14.33 18.79
C TYR A 768 -3.33 14.23 17.72
N PHE A 769 -3.99 13.08 17.61
CA PHE A 769 -5.10 12.88 16.69
C PHE A 769 -6.29 12.23 17.39
N ASP A 770 -7.50 12.56 16.96
CA ASP A 770 -8.77 11.92 17.30
C ASP A 770 -9.60 11.76 16.02
N THR A 771 -9.80 10.52 15.60
CA THR A 771 -10.57 10.18 14.41
C THR A 771 -11.78 9.33 14.79
N ARG A 772 -12.94 9.72 14.29
CA ARG A 772 -14.19 8.98 14.38
C ARG A 772 -14.66 8.65 12.97
N ILE A 773 -14.95 7.38 12.72
CA ILE A 773 -15.56 6.90 11.49
C ILE A 773 -16.98 6.44 11.81
N ASP A 774 -17.95 7.10 11.21
CA ASP A 774 -19.34 6.69 11.26
C ASP A 774 -19.62 5.74 10.08
N ASP A 775 -20.55 4.81 10.28
CA ASP A 775 -21.00 3.82 9.29
C ASP A 775 -19.83 2.98 8.70
N LEU A 776 -18.80 2.63 9.48
CA LEU A 776 -17.67 1.80 9.01
C LEU A 776 -18.18 0.44 8.50
N ILE A 777 -17.79 0.04 7.30
CA ILE A 777 -18.20 -1.22 6.71
C ILE A 777 -17.35 -2.36 7.26
N THR A 778 -18.03 -3.37 7.80
CA THR A 778 -17.37 -4.55 8.38
C THR A 778 -18.16 -5.83 8.08
N ARG A 779 -17.62 -6.95 8.49
CA ARG A 779 -18.26 -8.26 8.45
C ARG A 779 -18.13 -8.92 9.80
N ASP A 780 -19.19 -9.54 10.26
CA ASP A 780 -19.24 -10.26 11.54
C ASP A 780 -19.63 -11.72 11.32
N TYR A 781 -18.93 -12.63 11.99
CA TYR A 781 -19.17 -14.07 11.90
C TYR A 781 -19.79 -14.70 13.15
N ARG A 782 -20.01 -13.91 14.21
CA ARG A 782 -20.56 -14.39 15.48
C ARG A 782 -21.95 -13.86 15.77
N THR A 783 -22.76 -13.65 14.74
CA THR A 783 -24.16 -13.25 14.85
C THR A 783 -25.06 -14.23 14.12
N LEU A 784 -26.38 -14.12 14.32
CA LEU A 784 -27.38 -14.86 13.54
C LEU A 784 -27.32 -14.53 12.04
N SER A 785 -26.81 -13.34 11.73
CA SER A 785 -26.55 -12.85 10.36
C SER A 785 -25.11 -13.08 9.93
N ALA A 786 -24.48 -14.16 10.39
CA ALA A 786 -23.05 -14.42 10.18
C ALA A 786 -22.64 -14.33 8.71
N GLY A 787 -21.59 -13.60 8.46
CA GLY A 787 -20.97 -13.44 7.14
C GLY A 787 -21.56 -12.34 6.26
N LEU A 788 -22.53 -11.55 6.72
CA LEU A 788 -23.02 -10.40 5.99
C LEU A 788 -22.06 -9.20 6.14
N ILE A 789 -21.87 -8.47 5.05
CA ILE A 789 -21.21 -7.18 5.07
C ILE A 789 -22.23 -6.15 5.51
N ARG A 790 -21.88 -5.30 6.47
CA ARG A 790 -22.77 -4.30 7.08
C ARG A 790 -21.98 -3.12 7.63
N ASN A 791 -22.63 -2.00 7.82
CA ASN A 791 -22.06 -0.88 8.55
C ASN A 791 -22.11 -1.16 10.07
N VAL A 792 -21.11 -0.65 10.81
CA VAL A 792 -21.16 -0.47 12.26
C VAL A 792 -21.36 1.01 12.56
N ASP A 793 -22.01 1.33 13.68
CA ASP A 793 -22.35 2.72 14.01
C ASP A 793 -21.11 3.62 14.07
N GLN A 794 -20.07 3.16 14.75
CA GLN A 794 -18.86 3.97 14.93
C GLN A 794 -17.59 3.13 15.14
N PHE A 795 -16.50 3.60 14.53
CA PHE A 795 -15.14 3.27 14.94
C PHE A 795 -14.44 4.54 15.42
N LYS A 796 -13.80 4.50 16.58
CA LYS A 796 -13.10 5.64 17.18
C LYS A 796 -11.66 5.27 17.48
N VAL A 797 -10.73 6.10 17.04
CA VAL A 797 -9.31 5.96 17.35
C VAL A 797 -8.71 7.31 17.73
N ALA A 798 -7.96 7.35 18.82
CA ALA A 798 -7.21 8.54 19.22
C ALA A 798 -5.87 8.16 19.81
N GLY A 799 -4.87 9.01 19.59
CA GLY A 799 -3.52 8.75 20.04
C GLY A 799 -2.58 9.93 19.89
N MET A 800 -1.32 9.66 20.20
CA MET A 800 -0.20 10.59 19.96
C MET A 800 0.86 9.91 19.11
N GLU A 801 1.50 10.71 18.27
CA GLU A 801 2.64 10.32 17.43
C GLU A 801 3.79 11.28 17.70
N PHE A 802 4.96 10.73 17.89
CA PHE A 802 6.20 11.47 18.08
C PHE A 802 7.23 11.01 17.06
N GLN A 803 7.97 11.94 16.50
CA GLN A 803 9.07 11.67 15.58
C GLN A 803 10.18 12.69 15.80
N SER A 804 11.40 12.19 15.78
CA SER A 804 12.60 12.97 15.94
C SER A 804 13.70 12.40 15.06
N SER A 805 14.45 13.26 14.45
CA SER A 805 15.66 12.93 13.68
C SER A 805 16.77 13.88 14.05
N TYR A 806 17.90 13.33 14.44
CA TYR A 806 19.12 14.07 14.72
C TYR A 806 20.25 13.57 13.81
N ASP A 807 20.98 14.46 13.21
CA ASP A 807 22.15 14.16 12.39
C ASP A 807 23.25 15.20 12.60
N SER A 808 24.40 14.76 13.05
CA SER A 808 25.61 15.60 13.21
C SER A 808 26.65 15.36 12.11
N GLY A 809 26.27 14.64 11.05
CA GLY A 809 27.19 14.15 10.05
C GLY A 809 27.99 12.92 10.49
N LYS A 810 28.42 12.83 11.74
CA LYS A 810 29.15 11.67 12.29
C LYS A 810 28.26 10.68 13.02
N VAL A 811 27.24 11.17 13.70
CA VAL A 811 26.29 10.35 14.47
C VAL A 811 24.89 10.78 14.05
N PHE A 812 24.02 9.81 13.86
CA PHE A 812 22.59 10.04 13.62
C PHE A 812 21.73 9.19 14.54
N ALA A 813 20.55 9.73 14.86
CA ALA A 813 19.58 9.06 15.73
C ALA A 813 18.16 9.42 15.29
N ASP A 814 17.35 8.43 14.98
CA ASP A 814 15.93 8.60 14.65
C ASP A 814 15.09 7.89 15.71
N LEU A 815 14.13 8.61 16.28
CA LEU A 815 13.18 8.06 17.23
C LEU A 815 11.77 8.34 16.72
N SER A 816 10.99 7.28 16.53
CA SER A 816 9.58 7.38 16.22
C SER A 816 8.75 6.53 17.18
N ALA A 817 7.63 7.08 17.63
CA ALA A 817 6.74 6.39 18.56
C ALA A 817 5.29 6.78 18.30
N HIS A 818 4.37 5.86 18.58
CA HIS A 818 2.96 6.19 18.70
C HIS A 818 2.36 5.52 19.93
N TYR A 819 1.31 6.11 20.46
CA TYR A 819 0.52 5.57 21.56
C TYR A 819 -0.97 5.82 21.32
N TYR A 820 -1.78 4.76 21.32
CA TYR A 820 -3.23 4.86 21.20
C TYR A 820 -3.88 4.92 22.58
N PHE A 821 -4.58 6.00 22.86
CA PHE A 821 -5.39 6.16 24.07
C PHE A 821 -6.66 5.32 23.98
N LYS A 822 -7.26 5.26 22.77
CA LYS A 822 -8.45 4.48 22.50
C LYS A 822 -8.43 3.96 21.06
N ALA A 823 -9.00 2.79 20.87
CA ALA A 823 -9.51 2.29 19.59
C ALA A 823 -10.75 1.45 19.93
N LYS A 824 -11.94 1.92 19.56
CA LYS A 824 -13.22 1.31 19.93
C LYS A 824 -14.15 1.19 18.75
N THR A 825 -14.81 0.03 18.64
CA THR A 825 -15.94 -0.19 17.74
C THR A 825 -17.24 -0.23 18.55
N CYS A 826 -18.22 0.56 18.14
CA CYS A 826 -19.57 0.61 18.74
C CYS A 826 -20.59 0.17 17.67
N ALA A 827 -21.40 -0.84 17.99
CA ALA A 827 -22.49 -1.34 17.15
C ALA A 827 -23.55 -2.00 18.04
N PRO A 828 -24.53 -1.24 18.56
CA PRO A 828 -25.58 -1.73 19.44
C PRO A 828 -26.42 -2.87 18.83
N ASP A 829 -26.66 -2.83 17.53
CA ASP A 829 -27.39 -3.84 16.76
C ASP A 829 -26.62 -5.17 16.70
N ILE A 830 -25.33 -5.14 16.35
CA ILE A 830 -24.46 -6.32 16.38
C ILE A 830 -24.36 -6.90 17.80
N ALA A 831 -24.19 -6.04 18.80
CA ALA A 831 -24.13 -6.46 20.19
C ALA A 831 -25.43 -7.13 20.63
N ALA A 832 -26.58 -6.61 20.24
CA ALA A 832 -27.88 -7.22 20.53
C ALA A 832 -28.04 -8.60 19.85
N GLU A 833 -27.67 -8.73 18.59
CA GLU A 833 -27.66 -10.01 17.89
C GLU A 833 -26.73 -11.04 18.55
N ARG A 834 -25.54 -10.60 18.99
CA ARG A 834 -24.59 -11.47 19.70
C ARG A 834 -25.14 -11.91 21.05
N ARG A 835 -25.77 -11.02 21.80
CA ARG A 835 -26.43 -11.37 23.08
C ARG A 835 -27.53 -12.40 22.86
N ALA A 836 -28.36 -12.20 21.85
CA ALA A 836 -29.44 -13.15 21.49
C ALA A 836 -28.85 -14.52 21.09
N TYR A 837 -27.82 -14.54 20.27
CA TYR A 837 -27.13 -15.76 19.86
C TYR A 837 -26.46 -16.45 21.06
N GLY A 838 -25.82 -15.70 21.95
CA GLY A 838 -25.18 -16.19 23.15
C GLY A 838 -26.19 -16.83 24.11
N ALA A 839 -27.32 -16.17 24.33
CA ALA A 839 -28.41 -16.70 25.16
C ALA A 839 -28.97 -18.04 24.60
N GLN A 840 -29.16 -18.10 23.27
CA GLN A 840 -29.61 -19.33 22.59
C GLN A 840 -28.60 -20.49 22.74
N ARG A 841 -27.30 -20.16 22.68
CA ARG A 841 -26.20 -21.15 22.76
C ARG A 841 -25.70 -21.39 24.16
N ARG A 842 -26.28 -20.76 25.20
CA ARG A 842 -25.79 -20.78 26.60
C ARG A 842 -24.30 -20.40 26.70
N ASN A 843 -23.94 -19.39 25.95
CA ASN A 843 -22.60 -18.81 25.96
C ASN A 843 -22.66 -17.45 26.67
N ASP A 844 -22.21 -17.41 27.93
CA ASP A 844 -22.30 -16.23 28.78
C ASP A 844 -21.47 -15.06 28.26
N GLU A 845 -20.34 -15.33 27.61
CA GLU A 845 -19.48 -14.29 27.02
C GLU A 845 -20.22 -13.53 25.91
N LEU A 846 -20.83 -14.26 24.98
CA LEU A 846 -21.62 -13.64 23.91
C LEU A 846 -22.91 -13.02 24.45
N ALA A 847 -23.56 -13.64 25.43
CA ALA A 847 -24.79 -13.12 26.06
C ALA A 847 -24.56 -11.79 26.78
N ASN A 848 -23.32 -11.47 27.18
CA ASN A 848 -22.94 -10.23 27.84
C ASN A 848 -22.17 -9.25 26.94
N THR A 849 -22.20 -9.42 25.59
CA THR A 849 -21.50 -8.54 24.67
C THR A 849 -21.91 -7.08 24.87
N PRO A 850 -20.97 -6.15 25.18
CA PRO A 850 -21.28 -4.73 25.32
C PRO A 850 -21.52 -4.05 23.97
N ASN A 851 -22.21 -2.90 23.96
CA ASN A 851 -22.48 -2.14 22.73
C ASN A 851 -21.22 -1.56 22.10
N CYS A 852 -20.17 -1.32 22.89
CA CYS A 852 -18.88 -0.84 22.42
C CYS A 852 -17.78 -1.76 22.98
N VAL A 853 -16.83 -2.14 22.13
CA VAL A 853 -15.69 -2.98 22.47
C VAL A 853 -14.37 -2.30 22.10
N ASP A 854 -13.33 -2.55 22.87
CA ASP A 854 -11.99 -2.09 22.49
C ASP A 854 -11.49 -2.89 21.29
N GLY A 855 -10.93 -2.20 20.30
CA GLY A 855 -10.52 -2.77 19.04
C GLY A 855 -11.72 -3.02 18.12
N GLY A 856 -12.29 -4.20 18.15
CA GLY A 856 -13.44 -4.62 17.35
C GLY A 856 -14.10 -5.82 17.97
N PHE A 857 -15.32 -6.10 17.56
CA PHE A 857 -16.02 -7.30 17.99
C PHE A 857 -15.22 -8.54 17.55
N GLU A 858 -15.02 -9.46 18.47
CA GLU A 858 -14.30 -10.71 18.20
C GLU A 858 -14.86 -11.42 16.97
N GLY A 859 -14.01 -11.77 16.01
CA GLY A 859 -14.44 -12.37 14.73
C GLY A 859 -14.95 -11.36 13.69
N SER A 860 -14.87 -10.06 13.93
CA SER A 860 -15.13 -9.04 12.93
C SER A 860 -13.87 -8.57 12.23
N TYR A 861 -14.00 -7.92 11.07
CA TYR A 861 -12.84 -7.31 10.38
C TYR A 861 -12.20 -6.21 11.20
N THR A 862 -12.97 -5.42 11.94
CA THR A 862 -12.44 -4.38 12.79
C THR A 862 -11.48 -4.93 13.85
N ASN A 863 -11.74 -6.13 14.38
CA ASN A 863 -10.84 -6.77 15.34
C ASN A 863 -9.50 -7.18 14.72
N THR A 864 -9.47 -7.52 13.43
CA THR A 864 -8.26 -7.97 12.73
C THR A 864 -7.35 -6.81 12.28
N GLN A 865 -7.81 -5.58 12.39
CA GLN A 865 -7.12 -4.37 11.91
C GLN A 865 -6.54 -3.52 13.05
N ASN A 866 -6.59 -4.00 14.29
CA ASN A 866 -6.12 -3.25 15.45
C ASN A 866 -4.59 -3.28 15.57
N PRO A 867 -3.94 -2.11 15.52
CA PRO A 867 -2.50 -2.02 15.69
C PRO A 867 -2.09 -2.28 17.15
N PRO A 868 -0.78 -2.40 17.44
CA PRO A 868 -0.26 -2.39 18.80
C PRO A 868 -0.71 -1.14 19.57
N ARG A 869 -0.94 -1.27 20.87
CA ARG A 869 -1.28 -0.11 21.72
C ARG A 869 -0.25 1.00 21.59
N TYR A 870 1.02 0.64 21.51
CA TYR A 870 2.11 1.55 21.17
C TYR A 870 3.23 0.80 20.45
N THR A 871 3.97 1.54 19.65
CA THR A 871 5.23 1.10 19.05
C THR A 871 6.28 2.18 19.28
N VAL A 872 7.50 1.76 19.58
CA VAL A 872 8.67 2.63 19.67
C VAL A 872 9.72 2.08 18.71
N ASN A 873 10.24 2.92 17.84
CA ASN A 873 11.33 2.61 16.95
C ASN A 873 12.48 3.56 17.17
N LEU A 874 13.67 3.03 17.40
CA LEU A 874 14.91 3.77 17.60
C LEU A 874 15.95 3.27 16.60
N ILE A 875 16.47 4.16 15.80
CA ILE A 875 17.63 3.92 14.94
C ILE A 875 18.78 4.75 15.47
N LEU A 876 19.91 4.12 15.69
CA LEU A 876 21.16 4.77 16.08
C LEU A 876 22.26 4.35 15.13
N GLY A 877 23.04 5.30 14.66
CA GLY A 877 24.17 4.99 13.79
C GLY A 877 25.29 6.00 13.82
N SER A 878 26.39 5.61 13.22
CA SER A 878 27.59 6.44 13.10
C SER A 878 28.21 6.29 11.71
N ARG A 879 28.85 7.38 11.24
CA ARG A 879 29.63 7.45 10.03
C ARG A 879 31.10 7.69 10.39
N LEU A 880 31.99 6.85 9.88
CA LEU A 880 33.41 6.87 10.14
C LEU A 880 34.20 6.87 8.81
N PHE A 881 35.47 7.23 8.88
CA PHE A 881 36.40 7.20 7.74
C PHE A 881 35.90 8.06 6.55
N ASP A 882 35.56 9.30 6.82
CA ASP A 882 34.98 10.21 5.84
C ASP A 882 33.72 9.61 5.16
N GLU A 883 32.84 9.07 6.01
CA GLU A 883 31.56 8.44 5.66
C GLU A 883 31.66 7.13 4.86
N ARG A 884 32.86 6.58 4.67
CA ARG A 884 33.04 5.27 3.99
C ARG A 884 32.41 4.13 4.76
N LEU A 885 32.37 4.20 6.10
CA LEU A 885 31.70 3.22 6.95
C LEU A 885 30.50 3.89 7.63
N THR A 886 29.31 3.41 7.29
CA THR A 886 28.10 3.67 8.07
C THR A 886 27.68 2.39 8.77
N PHE A 887 27.43 2.45 10.07
CA PHE A 887 26.92 1.29 10.83
C PHE A 887 25.99 1.74 11.94
N GLY A 888 25.15 0.81 12.37
CA GLY A 888 24.19 1.13 13.42
C GLY A 888 23.26 -0.01 13.78
N THR A 889 22.26 0.34 14.57
CA THR A 889 21.22 -0.56 15.06
C THR A 889 19.85 0.06 14.89
N ARG A 890 18.85 -0.79 14.62
CA ARG A 890 17.43 -0.44 14.74
C ARG A 890 16.83 -1.31 15.84
N MET A 891 16.07 -0.68 16.74
CA MET A 891 15.29 -1.36 17.76
C MET A 891 13.82 -1.01 17.60
N VAL A 892 12.97 -1.99 17.39
CA VAL A 892 11.51 -1.82 17.29
C VAL A 892 10.85 -2.58 18.42
N HIS A 893 10.14 -1.86 19.29
CA HIS A 893 9.30 -2.45 20.34
C HIS A 893 7.84 -2.28 20.00
N ASN A 894 7.11 -3.39 19.90
CA ASN A 894 5.66 -3.42 19.74
C ASN A 894 5.00 -3.88 21.04
N ALA A 895 4.03 -3.13 21.52
CA ALA A 895 3.15 -3.58 22.58
C ALA A 895 2.18 -4.66 22.10
N GLY A 896 1.43 -5.25 22.99
CA GLY A 896 0.29 -6.11 22.64
C GLY A 896 -0.86 -5.33 21.97
N PRO A 897 -1.85 -6.04 21.45
CA PRO A 897 -3.03 -5.42 20.83
C PRO A 897 -3.82 -4.57 21.84
N ILE A 898 -4.54 -3.57 21.33
CA ILE A 898 -5.41 -2.71 22.16
C ILE A 898 -6.54 -3.52 22.78
N SER A 899 -7.14 -4.43 22.02
CA SER A 899 -8.15 -5.36 22.52
C SER A 899 -7.50 -6.35 23.50
N ARG A 900 -8.06 -6.50 24.69
CA ARG A 900 -7.68 -7.61 25.56
C ARG A 900 -8.26 -8.89 24.98
N LEU A 901 -7.41 -9.70 24.38
CA LEU A 901 -7.74 -11.08 24.05
C LEU A 901 -7.85 -11.84 25.35
N ASP A 902 -9.04 -12.35 25.66
CA ASP A 902 -9.25 -13.11 26.86
C ASP A 902 -8.47 -14.44 26.83
N LYS A 903 -8.16 -14.95 28.02
CA LYS A 903 -7.17 -16.01 28.23
C LYS A 903 -7.62 -17.38 27.72
N ASP A 904 -8.91 -17.56 27.47
CA ASP A 904 -9.49 -18.85 27.11
C ASP A 904 -9.84 -18.94 25.62
N TRP A 905 -8.82 -19.33 24.87
CA TRP A 905 -8.87 -19.53 23.42
C TRP A 905 -9.70 -20.74 23.01
N ASN A 906 -10.94 -20.52 22.69
CA ASN A 906 -11.72 -21.53 21.98
C ASN A 906 -11.59 -21.27 20.47
N VAL A 907 -10.71 -22.04 19.84
CA VAL A 907 -10.17 -21.82 18.49
C VAL A 907 -11.20 -22.03 17.36
N GLY A 908 -12.48 -22.18 17.63
CA GLY A 908 -13.52 -22.36 16.62
C GLY A 908 -13.45 -21.33 15.49
N LEU A 909 -14.20 -20.26 15.59
CA LEU A 909 -14.20 -19.15 14.64
C LEU A 909 -13.18 -18.04 14.98
N SER A 910 -12.44 -18.21 16.05
CA SER A 910 -11.47 -17.26 16.62
C SER A 910 -10.12 -17.19 15.88
N ALA A 911 -9.93 -17.96 14.83
CA ALA A 911 -8.75 -17.92 13.96
C ALA A 911 -8.50 -16.60 13.24
N ILE A 912 -9.43 -15.69 13.34
CA ILE A 912 -9.32 -14.37 12.77
C ILE A 912 -8.72 -13.39 13.78
N GLN A 913 -8.43 -13.82 14.99
CA GLN A 913 -7.95 -12.94 16.04
C GLN A 913 -6.46 -12.68 15.92
N GLN A 914 -6.09 -11.47 16.30
CA GLN A 914 -4.70 -11.07 16.41
C GLN A 914 -4.06 -11.73 17.63
N LEU A 915 -3.02 -12.53 17.37
CA LEU A 915 -2.35 -13.35 18.37
C LEU A 915 -0.99 -12.82 18.80
N TYR A 916 -0.54 -11.72 18.20
CA TYR A 916 0.78 -11.20 18.54
C TYR A 916 0.91 -10.81 20.01
N ARG A 917 2.12 -10.98 20.52
CA ARG A 917 2.51 -10.62 21.87
C ARG A 917 3.48 -9.45 21.85
N PRO A 918 3.63 -8.71 22.96
CA PRO A 918 4.67 -7.69 23.05
C PRO A 918 6.03 -8.26 22.66
N ASN A 919 6.75 -7.55 21.81
CA ASN A 919 8.06 -8.00 21.34
C ASN A 919 8.99 -6.83 21.11
N THR A 920 10.29 -7.10 21.27
CA THR A 920 11.36 -6.17 20.92
C THR A 920 12.28 -6.86 19.93
N LEU A 921 12.45 -6.21 18.79
CA LEU A 921 13.33 -6.66 17.72
C LEU A 921 14.54 -5.73 17.65
N VAL A 922 15.69 -6.30 17.45
CA VAL A 922 16.95 -5.56 17.28
C VAL A 922 17.57 -6.01 15.96
N ASP A 923 17.83 -5.05 15.10
CA ASP A 923 18.51 -5.27 13.82
C ASP A 923 19.85 -4.52 13.83
N LEU A 924 20.85 -5.08 13.17
CA LEU A 924 22.14 -4.43 12.93
C LEU A 924 22.33 -4.20 11.45
N PHE A 925 22.97 -3.09 11.10
CA PHE A 925 23.35 -2.77 9.74
C PHE A 925 24.74 -2.16 9.67
N ALA A 926 25.43 -2.39 8.57
CA ALA A 926 26.68 -1.74 8.22
C ALA A 926 26.78 -1.63 6.70
N SER A 927 27.31 -0.51 6.21
CA SER A 927 27.69 -0.34 4.81
C SER A 927 29.12 0.19 4.72
N TRP A 928 29.87 -0.33 3.77
CA TRP A 928 31.24 0.08 3.48
C TRP A 928 31.36 0.50 2.02
N SER A 929 31.72 1.73 1.78
CA SER A 929 32.02 2.26 0.45
C SER A 929 33.53 2.18 0.19
N PHE A 930 33.95 1.27 -0.70
CA PHE A 930 35.35 1.17 -1.12
C PHE A 930 35.79 2.40 -1.91
N ASN A 931 34.88 2.89 -2.73
CA ASN A 931 35.00 4.10 -3.53
C ASN A 931 33.60 4.52 -3.99
N ASP A 932 33.46 5.55 -4.83
CA ASP A 932 32.18 6.04 -5.34
C ASP A 932 31.44 5.03 -6.24
N GLN A 933 32.10 3.97 -6.66
CA GLN A 933 31.54 2.95 -7.54
C GLN A 933 31.11 1.69 -6.83
N LEU A 934 31.80 1.30 -5.77
CA LEU A 934 31.63 0.00 -5.14
C LEU A 934 31.35 0.12 -3.66
N SER A 935 30.23 -0.41 -3.22
CA SER A 935 29.86 -0.54 -1.81
C SER A 935 29.36 -1.92 -1.46
N VAL A 936 29.52 -2.30 -0.20
CA VAL A 936 29.02 -3.55 0.39
C VAL A 936 28.17 -3.20 1.60
N GLU A 937 27.01 -3.83 1.68
CA GLU A 937 26.09 -3.73 2.81
C GLU A 937 25.97 -5.08 3.50
N ALA A 938 26.05 -5.08 4.82
CA ALA A 938 25.81 -6.24 5.66
C ALA A 938 24.77 -5.92 6.71
N GLY A 939 23.92 -6.87 7.05
CA GLY A 939 22.90 -6.68 8.07
C GLY A 939 22.53 -7.98 8.76
N VAL A 940 21.98 -7.83 9.96
CA VAL A 940 21.37 -8.93 10.71
C VAL A 940 20.02 -8.46 11.21
N ASP A 941 18.97 -9.00 10.65
CA ASP A 941 17.60 -8.75 11.09
C ASP A 941 17.25 -9.72 12.23
N ASN A 942 16.49 -9.26 13.22
CA ASN A 942 16.10 -10.02 14.42
C ASN A 942 17.32 -10.67 15.10
N LEU A 943 18.32 -9.87 15.48
CA LEU A 943 19.59 -10.31 16.09
C LEU A 943 19.40 -11.27 17.26
N THR A 944 18.37 -11.02 18.08
CA THR A 944 18.06 -11.82 19.28
C THR A 944 17.33 -13.13 18.97
N ASP A 945 17.10 -13.46 17.71
CA ASP A 945 16.38 -14.67 17.25
C ASP A 945 15.02 -14.84 17.95
N ARG A 946 14.26 -13.73 18.06
CA ARG A 946 12.96 -13.71 18.73
C ARG A 946 11.94 -14.47 17.88
N TYR A 947 11.21 -15.40 18.51
CA TYR A 947 10.00 -15.99 17.96
C TYR A 947 8.84 -15.02 18.24
N TYR A 948 8.21 -14.49 17.20
CA TYR A 948 7.16 -13.49 17.33
C TYR A 948 6.17 -13.57 16.17
N LEU A 949 5.02 -12.95 16.35
CA LEU A 949 4.08 -12.65 15.29
C LEU A 949 4.16 -11.16 15.00
N ASP A 950 4.13 -10.80 13.72
CA ASP A 950 3.94 -9.40 13.35
C ASP A 950 2.58 -8.88 13.84
N PRO A 951 2.48 -7.62 14.21
CA PRO A 951 1.17 -6.99 14.34
C PRO A 951 0.37 -7.18 13.06
N LEU A 952 -0.94 -7.41 13.17
CA LEU A 952 -1.85 -7.66 12.05
C LEU A 952 -1.58 -8.94 11.23
N ALA A 953 -0.75 -9.85 11.73
CA ALA A 953 -0.56 -11.16 11.11
C ALA A 953 -1.81 -12.04 11.34
N LEU A 954 -2.62 -12.18 10.30
CA LEU A 954 -3.85 -12.96 10.34
C LEU A 954 -3.65 -14.46 10.09
N GLY A 955 -2.55 -14.79 9.49
CA GLY A 955 -2.23 -16.16 9.08
C GLY A 955 -1.71 -17.05 10.19
N VAL A 956 -1.63 -16.59 11.44
CA VAL A 956 -1.03 -17.33 12.56
C VAL A 956 0.36 -17.88 12.22
N MET A 957 1.11 -17.17 11.42
CA MET A 957 2.44 -17.57 10.98
C MET A 957 3.48 -16.74 11.75
N PRO A 958 4.42 -17.40 12.44
CA PRO A 958 5.49 -16.69 13.11
C PRO A 958 6.31 -15.94 12.06
N ALA A 959 6.81 -14.79 12.44
CA ALA A 959 7.68 -13.98 11.63
C ALA A 959 9.11 -14.57 11.53
N PRO A 960 9.94 -14.11 10.59
CA PRO A 960 11.29 -14.62 10.39
C PRO A 960 12.15 -14.52 11.66
N GLY A 961 12.89 -15.58 11.96
CA GLY A 961 13.96 -15.59 12.95
C GLY A 961 15.16 -14.77 12.49
N ARG A 962 16.29 -14.88 13.22
CA ARG A 962 17.50 -14.15 12.86
C ARG A 962 17.95 -14.47 11.44
N THR A 963 18.13 -13.41 10.64
CA THR A 963 18.53 -13.49 9.23
C THR A 963 19.71 -12.57 8.99
N ALA A 964 20.83 -13.13 8.54
CA ALA A 964 21.98 -12.36 8.08
C ALA A 964 21.89 -12.15 6.57
N ARG A 965 22.20 -10.94 6.13
CA ARG A 965 22.16 -10.53 4.72
C ARG A 965 23.44 -9.82 4.31
N LEU A 966 23.80 -9.96 3.03
CA LEU A 966 24.94 -9.32 2.39
C LEU A 966 24.50 -8.83 1.01
N ALA A 967 24.85 -7.60 0.67
CA ALA A 967 24.58 -7.03 -0.64
C ALA A 967 25.81 -6.28 -1.17
N LEU A 968 26.00 -6.33 -2.48
CA LEU A 968 27.03 -5.61 -3.22
C LEU A 968 26.33 -4.64 -4.18
N THR A 969 26.77 -3.39 -4.20
CA THR A 969 26.30 -2.38 -5.15
C THR A 969 27.48 -1.85 -5.94
N TRP A 970 27.32 -1.84 -7.27
CA TRP A 970 28.29 -1.24 -8.19
C TRP A 970 27.61 -0.19 -9.05
N LYS A 971 28.24 0.99 -9.19
CA LYS A 971 27.77 2.15 -9.97
C LYS A 971 28.86 2.55 -10.98
N TYR A 972 28.47 2.67 -12.25
CA TYR A 972 29.33 3.14 -13.33
C TYR A 972 28.94 4.55 -13.75
#